data_c8a35e82ce2ea229c64e64760bf9af1e
#
_entry.id   c8a35e82ce2ea229c64e64760bf9af1e
#
_cell.length_a   1.000
_cell.length_b   1.000
_cell.length_c   1.000
_cell.angle_alpha   90.00
_cell.angle_beta   90.00
_cell.angle_gamma   90.00
#
_symmetry.space_group_name_H-M   'P 1'
#
loop_
_entity.id
_entity.type
_entity.pdbx_description
1 polymer ?
#
loop_
_entity_poly.entity_id
_entity_poly.type
_entity_poly.pdbx_seq_one_letter_code
_entity_poly.pdbx_strand_id
1 'polypeptide(L)'
;MPHLMNIDGHEMDGKLAETRLANTAFQVVSPWEPAGDQPEAIAALAKGVKEGLRYQNLLGVTGSGKTFTMAKVIEAVQKPTLVLAPNKTLAAQLAGELREFFPDNAVVYFVSYYDYYQPEAYVPTTDTFIEKDSSINEEVEKLRHAATAALLSRRDVIVVASVSCIYGIGSPMDYAGMAVFVDKEKPYDRDALIYDLIDIQYDRNDYDLTRGTFRVRGDALDVFPPYADNPLHLEFWGDEIETIQEVDLVTGEKISDFGAIPIWPASHYVTAKPKMDRALKTIRDELQQRLAQFKEEGKLLEAERLEMRTTYDLEMMETMGFCSGIENYSRHLDGRKPGEPPYTLLDYFPKDFLCMVDESHVTIPQVRGMHEGDRSRKVTLVDHGFRLPSCLDNRPLRFDEFEARIPQFIYMSATPGDYELKVTQNEVEQIIRPTGLLDPEVIVRPTKSQIDDIIDEARTRADKRERVLITTLTKKMAEDLTDHLLDQGIRARYMHSDIGTLERVEILHDLRAGAFDVLVGINLLREGLDLPEVSLVAILDADKEGFLRNRRSLIQTMGRAARNVHGQVIMYADRITDSMRQAIDETRRRRSLQIKFNQEHGITPQTVQKGMNDIMDYVNQDQENTTSEQVNKELAELSRGEVMRLISTLEDDMAQASRNMDFEEAARLRDQVVKLRAGFEGGSEDEALKRLKKDARKGSKYGSSRHKR
;
A
#
# COMPACT_ATOMS: atom_id res chain seq x y z
N MET A 1 -9.63 33.96 8.08
CA MET A 1 -9.64 33.06 6.89
C MET A 1 -8.23 32.55 6.70
N PRO A 2 -7.96 31.26 6.76
CA PRO A 2 -6.65 30.76 6.39
C PRO A 2 -6.54 30.74 4.87
N HIS A 3 -5.56 31.44 4.33
CA HIS A 3 -5.28 31.49 2.90
C HIS A 3 -4.70 30.14 2.45
N LEU A 4 -5.14 29.58 1.31
CA LEU A 4 -4.41 28.57 0.58
C LEU A 4 -3.11 29.21 0.11
N MET A 5 -2.02 28.95 0.83
CA MET A 5 -0.70 29.27 0.33
C MET A 5 -0.32 28.20 -0.69
N ASN A 6 0.08 28.64 -1.86
CA ASN A 6 0.73 27.76 -2.79
C ASN A 6 2.10 27.34 -2.24
N ILE A 7 2.69 26.33 -2.85
CA ILE A 7 3.95 25.70 -2.44
C ILE A 7 5.13 26.69 -2.50
N ASP A 8 5.01 27.76 -3.28
CA ASP A 8 6.03 28.81 -3.44
C ASP A 8 5.79 30.05 -2.57
N GLY A 9 4.73 30.04 -1.72
CA GLY A 9 4.39 31.16 -0.82
C GLY A 9 3.64 32.30 -1.49
N HIS A 10 3.19 32.13 -2.74
CA HIS A 10 2.26 33.06 -3.40
C HIS A 10 0.81 32.69 -3.05
N GLU A 11 -0.05 33.68 -2.89
CA GLU A 11 -1.49 33.45 -2.74
C GLU A 11 -2.02 32.82 -4.03
N MET A 12 -2.67 31.64 -3.90
CA MET A 12 -3.46 31.12 -5.02
C MET A 12 -4.64 32.06 -5.23
N ASP A 13 -4.85 32.49 -6.46
CA ASP A 13 -5.91 33.41 -6.86
C ASP A 13 -7.24 33.06 -6.17
N GLY A 14 -7.95 34.09 -5.69
CA GLY A 14 -9.06 34.04 -4.75
C GLY A 14 -10.20 33.02 -5.00
N LYS A 15 -10.22 32.38 -6.18
CA LYS A 15 -11.21 31.35 -6.52
C LYS A 15 -11.16 30.09 -5.63
N LEU A 16 -9.99 29.66 -5.16
CA LEU A 16 -9.82 28.52 -4.28
C LEU A 16 -10.08 28.84 -2.80
N ALA A 17 -10.01 30.12 -2.42
CA ALA A 17 -10.24 30.55 -1.04
C ALA A 17 -11.71 30.50 -0.62
N GLU A 18 -12.64 30.54 -1.55
CA GLU A 18 -14.08 30.63 -1.29
C GLU A 18 -14.79 29.27 -1.06
N THR A 19 -14.16 28.15 -1.50
CA THR A 19 -14.77 26.79 -1.47
C THR A 19 -14.33 25.92 -0.31
N ARG A 20 -13.72 26.48 0.73
CA ARG A 20 -13.28 25.68 1.89
C ARG A 20 -14.44 25.20 2.72
N LEU A 21 -14.63 23.90 2.75
CA LEU A 21 -15.27 23.19 3.85
C LEU A 21 -14.58 23.63 5.15
N ALA A 22 -15.36 23.92 6.20
CA ALA A 22 -14.85 24.40 7.47
C ALA A 22 -13.69 23.49 7.93
N ASN A 23 -12.53 24.09 8.21
CA ASN A 23 -11.40 23.38 8.82
C ASN A 23 -11.84 22.95 10.21
N THR A 24 -12.12 21.66 10.36
CA THR A 24 -12.43 21.06 11.66
C THR A 24 -11.09 20.86 12.38
N ALA A 25 -11.02 21.22 13.65
CA ALA A 25 -9.83 20.91 14.44
C ALA A 25 -9.67 19.40 14.57
N PHE A 26 -8.44 18.92 14.63
CA PHE A 26 -8.20 17.51 14.95
C PHE A 26 -8.68 17.22 16.36
N GLN A 27 -9.59 16.26 16.48
CA GLN A 27 -10.14 15.82 17.76
C GLN A 27 -10.15 14.30 17.81
N VAL A 28 -9.45 13.75 18.79
CA VAL A 28 -9.39 12.29 19.01
C VAL A 28 -10.64 11.83 19.73
N VAL A 29 -11.39 10.94 19.09
CA VAL A 29 -12.51 10.21 19.70
C VAL A 29 -11.98 8.85 20.15
N SER A 30 -11.96 8.59 21.45
CA SER A 30 -11.47 7.34 22.00
C SER A 30 -12.11 7.04 23.35
N PRO A 31 -12.44 5.77 23.67
CA PRO A 31 -12.88 5.37 24.99
C PRO A 31 -11.72 5.30 26.00
N TRP A 32 -10.47 5.42 25.55
CA TRP A 32 -9.29 5.29 26.37
C TRP A 32 -8.64 6.65 26.65
N GLU A 33 -8.11 6.78 27.87
CA GLU A 33 -7.22 7.87 28.25
C GLU A 33 -5.76 7.44 28.13
N PRO A 34 -4.83 8.38 27.88
CA PRO A 34 -3.40 8.08 27.87
C PRO A 34 -2.92 7.49 29.21
N ALA A 35 -2.22 6.36 29.14
CA ALA A 35 -1.75 5.62 30.31
C ALA A 35 -0.26 5.17 30.17
N GLY A 36 0.34 4.77 31.26
CA GLY A 36 1.77 4.42 31.28
C GLY A 36 2.66 5.61 30.96
N ASP A 37 3.56 5.43 30.00
CA ASP A 37 4.47 6.50 29.53
C ASP A 37 3.80 7.44 28.50
N GLN A 38 2.59 7.14 28.03
CA GLN A 38 1.93 7.91 26.97
C GLN A 38 1.74 9.40 27.33
N PRO A 39 1.25 9.78 28.53
CA PRO A 39 1.04 11.20 28.86
C PRO A 39 2.33 12.04 28.75
N GLU A 40 3.44 11.51 29.26
CA GLU A 40 4.74 12.18 29.21
C GLU A 40 5.29 12.21 27.78
N ALA A 41 5.16 11.11 27.03
CA ALA A 41 5.59 11.02 25.65
C ALA A 41 4.82 12.00 24.73
N ILE A 42 3.50 12.07 24.86
CA ILE A 42 2.66 13.01 24.13
C ILE A 42 3.07 14.46 24.44
N ALA A 43 3.22 14.80 25.72
CA ALA A 43 3.59 16.14 26.13
C ALA A 43 4.99 16.55 25.62
N ALA A 44 5.97 15.65 25.71
CA ALA A 44 7.34 15.89 25.27
C ALA A 44 7.43 16.08 23.74
N LEU A 45 6.78 15.19 22.96
CA LEU A 45 6.76 15.27 21.50
C LEU A 45 6.02 16.53 21.01
N ALA A 46 4.82 16.79 21.56
CA ALA A 46 4.05 17.97 21.20
C ALA A 46 4.77 19.28 21.53
N LYS A 47 5.45 19.33 22.67
CA LYS A 47 6.31 20.45 23.05
C LYS A 47 7.44 20.64 22.04
N GLY A 48 8.16 19.58 21.68
CA GLY A 48 9.24 19.65 20.71
C GLY A 48 8.78 20.14 19.33
N VAL A 49 7.57 19.72 18.87
CA VAL A 49 6.98 20.25 17.63
C VAL A 49 6.69 21.75 17.74
N LYS A 50 6.11 22.20 18.86
CA LYS A 50 5.79 23.63 19.09
C LYS A 50 7.06 24.49 19.23
N GLU A 51 8.14 23.95 19.76
CA GLU A 51 9.45 24.61 19.87
C GLU A 51 10.24 24.59 18.54
N GLY A 52 9.72 23.93 17.50
CA GLY A 52 10.35 23.88 16.19
C GLY A 52 11.48 22.87 16.04
N LEU A 53 11.61 21.89 16.95
CA LEU A 53 12.58 20.81 16.80
C LEU A 53 12.32 20.07 15.49
N ARG A 54 13.38 19.89 14.71
CA ARG A 54 13.27 19.26 13.40
C ARG A 54 13.20 17.74 13.47
N TYR A 55 13.94 17.13 14.37
CA TYR A 55 14.07 15.68 14.49
C TYR A 55 13.81 15.22 15.92
N GLN A 56 12.77 14.42 16.09
CA GLN A 56 12.43 13.78 17.35
C GLN A 56 12.33 12.28 17.16
N ASN A 57 12.60 11.50 18.19
CA ASN A 57 12.53 10.05 18.18
C ASN A 57 11.66 9.54 19.32
N LEU A 58 10.67 8.70 18.99
CA LEU A 58 9.88 7.93 19.95
C LEU A 58 10.38 6.48 19.94
N LEU A 59 11.11 6.09 20.98
CA LEU A 59 11.45 4.71 21.24
C LEU A 59 10.23 4.03 21.88
N GLY A 60 9.34 3.50 21.05
CA GLY A 60 8.09 2.88 21.49
C GLY A 60 8.10 1.37 21.29
N VAL A 61 8.04 0.61 22.41
CA VAL A 61 8.01 -0.85 22.32
C VAL A 61 6.73 -1.36 21.66
N THR A 62 6.76 -2.59 21.16
CA THR A 62 5.59 -3.24 20.59
C THR A 62 4.48 -3.36 21.66
N GLY A 63 3.26 -2.94 21.32
CA GLY A 63 2.12 -2.98 22.22
C GLY A 63 2.05 -1.85 23.24
N SER A 64 2.91 -0.82 23.17
CA SER A 64 2.82 0.37 24.05
C SER A 64 1.76 1.39 23.62
N GLY A 65 1.06 1.17 22.48
CA GLY A 65 0.05 2.09 21.97
C GLY A 65 0.63 3.28 21.20
N LYS A 66 1.67 3.06 20.37
CA LYS A 66 2.30 4.11 19.55
C LYS A 66 1.31 4.87 18.68
N THR A 67 0.34 4.16 18.06
CA THR A 67 -0.69 4.78 17.19
C THR A 67 -1.56 5.77 17.98
N PHE A 68 -1.94 5.40 19.20
CA PHE A 68 -2.71 6.30 20.07
C PHE A 68 -1.89 7.53 20.49
N THR A 69 -0.61 7.33 20.82
CA THR A 69 0.32 8.45 21.08
C THR A 69 0.45 9.35 19.86
N MET A 70 0.58 8.78 18.66
CA MET A 70 0.59 9.51 17.38
C MET A 70 -0.67 10.37 17.24
N ALA A 71 -1.87 9.78 17.42
CA ALA A 71 -3.14 10.50 17.33
C ALA A 71 -3.21 11.66 18.34
N LYS A 72 -2.82 11.43 19.59
CA LYS A 72 -2.83 12.47 20.62
C LYS A 72 -1.79 13.58 20.37
N VAL A 73 -0.66 13.28 19.75
CA VAL A 73 0.30 14.31 19.31
C VAL A 73 -0.30 15.15 18.18
N ILE A 74 -0.92 14.53 17.17
CA ILE A 74 -1.60 15.25 16.07
C ILE A 74 -2.67 16.19 16.63
N GLU A 75 -3.53 15.69 17.54
CA GLU A 75 -4.52 16.52 18.23
C GLU A 75 -3.87 17.71 18.99
N ALA A 76 -2.76 17.49 19.68
CA ALA A 76 -2.09 18.53 20.46
C ALA A 76 -1.39 19.61 19.61
N VAL A 77 -0.95 19.28 18.40
CA VAL A 77 -0.18 20.20 17.53
C VAL A 77 -0.99 20.82 16.39
N GLN A 78 -2.14 20.23 16.02
CA GLN A 78 -3.07 20.75 15.00
C GLN A 78 -2.41 21.02 13.64
N LYS A 79 -1.53 20.13 13.18
CA LYS A 79 -0.85 20.26 11.89
C LYS A 79 -1.30 19.17 10.91
N PRO A 80 -1.42 19.49 9.60
CA PRO A 80 -1.51 18.46 8.57
C PRO A 80 -0.36 17.46 8.75
N THR A 81 -0.65 16.18 8.68
CA THR A 81 0.33 15.15 9.05
C THR A 81 0.48 14.10 7.96
N LEU A 82 1.72 13.80 7.60
CA LEU A 82 2.10 12.63 6.82
C LEU A 82 2.55 11.52 7.78
N VAL A 83 1.90 10.37 7.71
CA VAL A 83 2.33 9.14 8.40
C VAL A 83 2.93 8.21 7.38
N LEU A 84 4.23 7.96 7.47
CA LEU A 84 4.96 7.12 6.51
C LEU A 84 5.19 5.73 7.09
N ALA A 85 4.68 4.70 6.42
CA ALA A 85 4.78 3.30 6.81
C ALA A 85 5.64 2.48 5.82
N PRO A 86 6.29 1.39 6.26
CA PRO A 86 7.23 0.62 5.44
C PRO A 86 6.58 -0.24 4.35
N ASN A 87 5.29 -0.54 4.45
CA ASN A 87 4.58 -1.36 3.46
C ASN A 87 3.08 -1.02 3.41
N LYS A 88 2.38 -1.52 2.37
CA LYS A 88 0.94 -1.27 2.14
C LYS A 88 0.07 -1.76 3.31
N THR A 89 0.34 -2.96 3.81
CA THR A 89 -0.46 -3.60 4.88
C THR A 89 -0.42 -2.80 6.18
N LEU A 90 0.78 -2.38 6.61
CA LEU A 90 0.90 -1.55 7.82
C LEU A 90 0.31 -0.16 7.60
N ALA A 91 0.45 0.41 6.40
CA ALA A 91 -0.18 1.68 6.08
C ALA A 91 -1.72 1.58 6.12
N ALA A 92 -2.31 0.49 5.62
CA ALA A 92 -3.75 0.24 5.68
C ALA A 92 -4.23 0.10 7.13
N GLN A 93 -3.52 -0.68 7.95
CA GLN A 93 -3.82 -0.81 9.37
C GLN A 93 -3.79 0.54 10.10
N LEU A 94 -2.73 1.33 9.90
CA LEU A 94 -2.60 2.65 10.51
C LEU A 94 -3.69 3.61 10.04
N ALA A 95 -4.06 3.57 8.76
CA ALA A 95 -5.15 4.39 8.23
C ALA A 95 -6.49 4.01 8.87
N GLY A 96 -6.77 2.71 9.06
CA GLY A 96 -7.94 2.21 9.77
C GLY A 96 -7.98 2.71 11.22
N GLU A 97 -6.93 2.46 11.98
CA GLU A 97 -6.82 2.89 13.38
C GLU A 97 -6.96 4.43 13.53
N LEU A 98 -6.35 5.21 12.61
CA LEU A 98 -6.46 6.67 12.64
C LEU A 98 -7.84 7.17 12.24
N ARG A 99 -8.57 6.51 11.33
CA ARG A 99 -9.97 6.84 11.00
C ARG A 99 -10.89 6.65 12.19
N GLU A 100 -10.66 5.61 12.99
CA GLU A 100 -11.41 5.41 14.22
C GLU A 100 -11.15 6.52 15.24
N PHE A 101 -9.89 6.99 15.35
CA PHE A 101 -9.55 8.10 16.25
C PHE A 101 -9.99 9.46 15.74
N PHE A 102 -10.13 9.66 14.44
CA PHE A 102 -10.47 10.94 13.81
C PHE A 102 -11.66 10.81 12.84
N PRO A 103 -12.85 10.46 13.33
CA PRO A 103 -14.02 10.21 12.47
C PRO A 103 -14.49 11.45 11.69
N ASP A 104 -14.25 12.67 12.21
CA ASP A 104 -14.68 13.92 11.60
C ASP A 104 -13.59 14.62 10.77
N ASN A 105 -12.36 14.07 10.74
CA ASN A 105 -11.22 14.63 10.01
C ASN A 105 -10.88 13.78 8.78
N ALA A 106 -10.14 14.36 7.84
CA ALA A 106 -9.74 13.65 6.62
C ALA A 106 -8.54 12.72 6.89
N VAL A 107 -8.79 11.43 7.07
CA VAL A 107 -7.75 10.40 7.11
C VAL A 107 -7.73 9.66 5.79
N VAL A 108 -6.71 9.94 4.97
CA VAL A 108 -6.59 9.46 3.60
C VAL A 108 -5.40 8.52 3.43
N TYR A 109 -5.47 7.67 2.41
CA TYR A 109 -4.51 6.60 2.18
C TYR A 109 -3.79 6.82 0.85
N PHE A 110 -2.45 6.72 0.85
CA PHE A 110 -1.65 6.97 -0.33
C PHE A 110 -0.52 5.93 -0.48
N VAL A 111 -0.79 4.87 -1.25
CA VAL A 111 0.19 3.82 -1.53
C VAL A 111 0.32 3.59 -3.03
N SER A 112 1.14 2.64 -3.45
CA SER A 112 1.21 2.25 -4.87
C SER A 112 -0.12 1.62 -5.30
N TYR A 113 -0.70 2.13 -6.39
CA TYR A 113 -1.97 1.66 -6.96
C TYR A 113 -1.81 0.42 -7.86
N TYR A 114 -0.60 -0.10 -8.00
CA TYR A 114 -0.35 -1.34 -8.73
C TYR A 114 -0.56 -2.57 -7.82
N ASP A 115 -1.44 -3.48 -8.20
CA ASP A 115 -1.54 -4.80 -7.60
C ASP A 115 -0.42 -5.70 -8.10
N TYR A 116 -0.14 -5.63 -9.38
CA TYR A 116 1.03 -6.20 -10.02
C TYR A 116 1.81 -5.11 -10.74
N TYR A 117 3.11 -5.12 -10.62
CA TYR A 117 4.00 -4.16 -11.29
C TYR A 117 5.29 -4.81 -11.75
N GLN A 118 5.44 -4.97 -13.05
CA GLN A 118 6.69 -5.30 -13.71
C GLN A 118 7.22 -4.04 -14.39
N PRO A 119 8.29 -3.43 -13.88
CA PRO A 119 8.86 -2.24 -14.50
C PRO A 119 9.46 -2.57 -15.85
N GLU A 120 9.34 -1.64 -16.79
CA GLU A 120 10.08 -1.69 -18.05
C GLU A 120 11.58 -1.86 -17.79
N ALA A 121 12.21 -2.84 -18.43
CA ALA A 121 13.63 -3.14 -18.25
C ALA A 121 14.23 -3.70 -19.54
N TYR A 122 15.56 -3.58 -19.67
CA TYR A 122 16.29 -4.21 -20.75
C TYR A 122 17.50 -4.97 -20.21
N VAL A 123 17.67 -6.20 -20.68
CA VAL A 123 18.79 -7.08 -20.31
C VAL A 123 19.75 -7.19 -21.51
N PRO A 124 20.84 -6.41 -21.54
CA PRO A 124 21.73 -6.35 -22.69
C PRO A 124 22.39 -7.70 -23.04
N THR A 125 22.66 -8.54 -22.05
CA THR A 125 23.31 -9.84 -22.24
C THR A 125 22.48 -10.85 -23.03
N THR A 126 21.16 -10.74 -23.00
CA THR A 126 20.21 -11.62 -23.68
C THR A 126 19.42 -10.91 -24.77
N ASP A 127 19.68 -9.61 -25.02
CA ASP A 127 18.90 -8.72 -25.90
C ASP A 127 17.39 -8.84 -25.64
N THR A 128 17.03 -8.86 -24.34
CA THR A 128 15.64 -9.07 -23.92
C THR A 128 15.06 -7.75 -23.39
N PHE A 129 14.07 -7.23 -24.09
CA PHE A 129 13.27 -6.11 -23.60
C PHE A 129 12.07 -6.65 -22.81
N ILE A 130 11.93 -6.20 -21.59
CA ILE A 130 10.80 -6.49 -20.71
C ILE A 130 9.90 -5.26 -20.76
N GLU A 131 8.71 -5.43 -21.35
CA GLU A 131 7.71 -4.37 -21.40
C GLU A 131 7.15 -4.11 -19.99
N LYS A 132 6.73 -2.85 -19.75
CA LYS A 132 6.00 -2.51 -18.53
C LYS A 132 4.69 -3.28 -18.52
N ASP A 133 4.49 -4.11 -17.50
CA ASP A 133 3.23 -4.78 -17.24
C ASP A 133 2.72 -4.39 -15.85
N SER A 134 1.45 -4.01 -15.76
CA SER A 134 0.88 -3.56 -14.49
C SER A 134 -0.64 -3.70 -14.49
N SER A 135 -1.18 -4.18 -13.38
CA SER A 135 -2.60 -4.07 -13.07
C SER A 135 -2.82 -2.92 -12.07
N ILE A 136 -3.77 -2.07 -12.38
CA ILE A 136 -4.13 -0.92 -11.55
C ILE A 136 -5.32 -1.32 -10.69
N ASN A 137 -5.24 -0.99 -9.40
CA ASN A 137 -6.35 -1.09 -8.48
C ASN A 137 -7.10 0.24 -8.45
N GLU A 138 -8.30 0.25 -8.99
CA GLU A 138 -9.13 1.47 -9.14
C GLU A 138 -9.49 2.09 -7.79
N GLU A 139 -9.73 1.28 -6.74
CA GLU A 139 -10.01 1.79 -5.40
C GLU A 139 -8.78 2.47 -4.77
N VAL A 140 -7.58 1.91 -4.96
CA VAL A 140 -6.35 2.56 -4.50
C VAL A 140 -6.07 3.84 -5.30
N GLU A 141 -6.39 3.86 -6.60
CA GLU A 141 -6.27 5.06 -7.43
C GLU A 141 -7.21 6.16 -6.94
N LYS A 142 -8.49 5.83 -6.65
CA LYS A 142 -9.46 6.72 -6.00
C LYS A 142 -8.89 7.33 -4.72
N LEU A 143 -8.35 6.50 -3.83
CA LEU A 143 -7.79 6.96 -2.56
C LEU A 143 -6.59 7.89 -2.74
N ARG A 144 -5.78 7.71 -3.80
CA ARG A 144 -4.68 8.62 -4.13
C ARG A 144 -5.19 9.98 -4.62
N HIS A 145 -6.22 9.99 -5.48
CA HIS A 145 -6.88 11.23 -5.91
C HIS A 145 -7.56 11.93 -4.73
N ALA A 146 -8.21 11.18 -3.83
CA ALA A 146 -8.79 11.73 -2.61
C ALA A 146 -7.74 12.38 -1.71
N ALA A 147 -6.53 11.79 -1.62
CA ALA A 147 -5.45 12.37 -0.81
C ALA A 147 -4.96 13.71 -1.35
N THR A 148 -4.74 13.82 -2.66
CA THR A 148 -4.31 15.09 -3.28
C THR A 148 -5.39 16.15 -3.24
N ALA A 149 -6.64 15.79 -3.51
CA ALA A 149 -7.80 16.69 -3.39
C ALA A 149 -7.97 17.20 -1.95
N ALA A 150 -7.88 16.33 -0.95
CA ALA A 150 -7.97 16.70 0.46
C ALA A 150 -6.86 17.67 0.89
N LEU A 151 -5.61 17.41 0.51
CA LEU A 151 -4.48 18.28 0.83
C LEU A 151 -4.63 19.70 0.25
N LEU A 152 -5.24 19.81 -0.93
CA LEU A 152 -5.49 21.10 -1.56
C LEU A 152 -6.75 21.82 -1.03
N SER A 153 -7.70 21.08 -0.44
CA SER A 153 -8.99 21.62 0.02
C SER A 153 -9.06 21.87 1.53
N ARG A 154 -8.29 21.13 2.35
CA ARG A 154 -8.43 21.08 3.82
C ARG A 154 -7.06 21.20 4.50
N ARG A 155 -7.09 21.57 5.78
CA ARG A 155 -5.89 21.55 6.64
C ARG A 155 -5.92 20.42 7.68
N ASP A 156 -7.08 19.90 7.99
CA ASP A 156 -7.29 18.80 8.93
C ASP A 156 -7.12 17.43 8.25
N VAL A 157 -5.97 17.25 7.59
CA VAL A 157 -5.67 16.07 6.78
C VAL A 157 -4.53 15.26 7.37
N ILE A 158 -4.78 13.96 7.54
CA ILE A 158 -3.77 12.95 7.87
C ILE A 158 -3.62 12.04 6.65
N VAL A 159 -2.46 12.03 6.04
CA VAL A 159 -2.16 11.12 4.93
C VAL A 159 -1.32 9.97 5.46
N VAL A 160 -1.82 8.75 5.36
CA VAL A 160 -1.04 7.54 5.64
C VAL A 160 -0.49 6.99 4.34
N ALA A 161 0.82 6.96 4.20
CA ALA A 161 1.48 6.63 2.94
C ALA A 161 2.56 5.56 3.08
N SER A 162 2.82 4.86 1.99
CA SER A 162 4.05 4.07 1.83
C SER A 162 5.14 4.91 1.14
N VAL A 163 6.29 4.31 0.87
CA VAL A 163 7.39 4.96 0.14
C VAL A 163 6.98 5.49 -1.25
N SER A 164 5.80 5.11 -1.77
CA SER A 164 5.27 5.65 -3.02
C SER A 164 5.08 7.18 -3.00
N CYS A 165 4.99 7.79 -1.83
CA CYS A 165 4.86 9.26 -1.67
C CYS A 165 6.07 10.07 -2.16
N ILE A 166 7.24 9.43 -2.38
CA ILE A 166 8.43 10.10 -2.91
C ILE A 166 8.56 9.98 -4.44
N TYR A 167 7.61 9.33 -5.11
CA TYR A 167 7.57 9.23 -6.57
C TYR A 167 6.79 10.40 -7.18
N GLY A 168 7.14 10.75 -8.42
CA GLY A 168 6.47 11.81 -9.16
C GLY A 168 5.00 11.54 -9.44
N ILE A 169 4.13 12.53 -9.18
CA ILE A 169 2.69 12.47 -9.44
C ILE A 169 2.13 13.67 -10.21
N GLY A 170 2.99 14.56 -10.70
CA GLY A 170 2.59 15.79 -11.39
C GLY A 170 2.61 17.03 -10.50
N SER A 171 2.52 18.19 -11.14
CA SER A 171 2.61 19.50 -10.50
C SER A 171 1.33 19.81 -9.69
N PRO A 172 1.41 20.09 -8.38
CA PRO A 172 0.24 20.53 -7.61
C PRO A 172 -0.32 21.86 -8.10
N MET A 173 0.50 22.72 -8.68
CA MET A 173 0.08 23.99 -9.26
C MET A 173 -0.80 23.79 -10.50
N ASP A 174 -0.43 22.83 -11.35
CA ASP A 174 -1.20 22.53 -12.56
C ASP A 174 -2.51 21.81 -12.16
N TYR A 175 -2.43 20.84 -11.25
CA TYR A 175 -3.60 20.13 -10.76
C TYR A 175 -4.62 21.08 -10.11
N ALA A 176 -4.18 22.01 -9.26
CA ALA A 176 -5.05 22.99 -8.63
C ALA A 176 -5.52 24.09 -9.61
N GLY A 177 -4.64 24.52 -10.52
CA GLY A 177 -4.96 25.58 -11.50
C GLY A 177 -5.97 25.16 -12.57
N MET A 178 -6.13 23.85 -12.79
CA MET A 178 -7.10 23.30 -13.75
C MET A 178 -8.40 22.83 -13.08
N ALA A 179 -8.56 22.94 -11.75
CA ALA A 179 -9.81 22.60 -11.08
C ALA A 179 -10.98 23.45 -11.61
N VAL A 180 -12.10 22.81 -11.90
CA VAL A 180 -13.33 23.46 -12.36
C VAL A 180 -14.20 23.79 -11.17
N PHE A 181 -14.57 25.06 -10.99
CA PHE A 181 -15.41 25.53 -9.88
C PHE A 181 -16.84 25.69 -10.33
N VAL A 182 -17.74 24.93 -9.72
CA VAL A 182 -19.18 25.01 -9.93
C VAL A 182 -19.83 25.69 -8.74
N ASP A 183 -20.63 26.74 -8.97
CA ASP A 183 -21.20 27.61 -7.95
C ASP A 183 -22.63 28.05 -8.36
N LYS A 184 -23.64 27.75 -7.53
CA LYS A 184 -25.03 28.09 -7.78
C LYS A 184 -25.30 29.61 -7.89
N GLU A 185 -24.45 30.43 -7.29
CA GLU A 185 -24.59 31.88 -7.30
C GLU A 185 -23.97 32.55 -8.52
N LYS A 186 -23.26 31.76 -9.36
CA LYS A 186 -22.54 32.27 -10.55
C LYS A 186 -23.08 31.60 -11.82
N PRO A 187 -23.34 32.37 -12.87
CA PRO A 187 -23.76 31.79 -14.14
C PRO A 187 -22.62 30.94 -14.72
N TYR A 188 -22.96 29.79 -15.26
CA TYR A 188 -22.03 28.88 -15.92
C TYR A 188 -22.73 28.23 -17.11
N ASP A 189 -22.25 28.51 -18.32
CA ASP A 189 -22.76 27.87 -19.54
C ASP A 189 -22.48 26.36 -19.48
N ARG A 190 -23.53 25.54 -19.69
CA ARG A 190 -23.43 24.08 -19.64
C ARG A 190 -22.42 23.53 -20.66
N ASP A 191 -22.43 24.06 -21.87
CA ASP A 191 -21.53 23.58 -22.92
C ASP A 191 -20.06 24.00 -22.63
N ALA A 192 -19.85 25.16 -22.02
CA ALA A 192 -18.54 25.56 -21.50
C ALA A 192 -18.06 24.59 -20.41
N LEU A 193 -18.95 24.19 -19.46
CA LEU A 193 -18.59 23.20 -18.45
C LEU A 193 -18.20 21.86 -19.05
N ILE A 194 -18.89 21.42 -20.11
CA ILE A 194 -18.54 20.16 -20.81
C ILE A 194 -17.12 20.26 -21.41
N TYR A 195 -16.74 21.38 -22.02
CA TYR A 195 -15.38 21.57 -22.53
C TYR A 195 -14.36 21.63 -21.41
N ASP A 196 -14.67 22.30 -20.30
CA ASP A 196 -13.77 22.38 -19.16
C ASP A 196 -13.55 20.99 -18.52
N LEU A 197 -14.57 20.13 -18.46
CA LEU A 197 -14.44 18.76 -17.99
C LEU A 197 -13.54 17.91 -18.90
N ILE A 198 -13.65 18.07 -20.22
CA ILE A 198 -12.78 17.38 -21.18
C ILE A 198 -11.33 17.86 -21.02
N ASP A 199 -11.12 19.18 -20.84
CA ASP A 199 -9.78 19.76 -20.65
C ASP A 199 -9.10 19.23 -19.37
N ILE A 200 -9.87 18.87 -18.34
CA ILE A 200 -9.37 18.25 -17.11
C ILE A 200 -9.39 16.70 -17.15
N GLN A 201 -9.47 16.13 -18.36
CA GLN A 201 -9.34 14.69 -18.63
C GLN A 201 -10.51 13.83 -18.15
N TYR A 202 -11.75 14.37 -18.09
CA TYR A 202 -12.94 13.53 -17.96
C TYR A 202 -13.41 13.06 -19.33
N ASP A 203 -13.77 11.79 -19.42
CA ASP A 203 -14.34 11.21 -20.61
C ASP A 203 -15.86 11.31 -20.62
N ARG A 204 -16.47 11.65 -21.77
CA ARG A 204 -17.89 11.62 -21.92
C ARG A 204 -18.42 10.21 -22.16
N ASN A 205 -19.26 9.70 -21.28
CA ASN A 205 -19.91 8.41 -21.43
C ASN A 205 -21.40 8.50 -21.04
N ASP A 206 -22.27 8.64 -22.03
CA ASP A 206 -23.71 8.80 -21.79
C ASP A 206 -24.42 7.48 -21.43
N TYR A 207 -23.75 6.33 -21.54
CA TYR A 207 -24.29 4.99 -21.30
C TYR A 207 -23.95 4.47 -19.91
N ASP A 208 -22.68 4.50 -19.55
CA ASP A 208 -22.14 3.97 -18.30
C ASP A 208 -21.35 5.05 -17.57
N LEU A 209 -21.82 5.42 -16.38
CA LEU A 209 -21.20 6.45 -15.57
C LEU A 209 -20.22 5.81 -14.60
N THR A 210 -18.93 5.86 -14.95
CA THR A 210 -17.82 5.35 -14.16
C THR A 210 -16.96 6.50 -13.63
N ARG A 211 -16.03 6.22 -12.70
CA ARG A 211 -15.12 7.24 -12.18
C ARG A 211 -14.28 7.88 -13.30
N GLY A 212 -14.13 9.20 -13.25
CA GLY A 212 -13.45 9.97 -14.29
C GLY A 212 -14.28 10.20 -15.55
N THR A 213 -15.58 9.89 -15.54
CA THR A 213 -16.49 10.15 -16.66
C THR A 213 -17.59 11.14 -16.29
N PHE A 214 -18.21 11.71 -17.31
CA PHE A 214 -19.46 12.49 -17.15
C PHE A 214 -20.47 12.08 -18.22
N ARG A 215 -21.74 12.29 -17.93
CA ARG A 215 -22.85 12.09 -18.89
C ARG A 215 -23.78 13.29 -18.94
N VAL A 216 -24.41 13.51 -20.10
CA VAL A 216 -25.33 14.61 -20.33
C VAL A 216 -26.73 14.06 -20.63
N ARG A 217 -27.75 14.50 -19.88
CA ARG A 217 -29.14 14.11 -20.08
C ARG A 217 -30.05 15.34 -20.03
N GLY A 218 -30.37 15.89 -21.20
CA GLY A 218 -31.15 17.14 -21.29
C GLY A 218 -30.42 18.33 -20.63
N ASP A 219 -31.02 18.93 -19.64
CA ASP A 219 -30.46 20.05 -18.89
C ASP A 219 -29.69 19.57 -17.64
N ALA A 220 -29.52 18.26 -17.46
CA ALA A 220 -28.74 17.67 -16.37
C ALA A 220 -27.37 17.15 -16.85
N LEU A 221 -26.39 17.30 -15.96
CA LEU A 221 -25.03 16.82 -16.13
C LEU A 221 -24.63 16.01 -14.88
N ASP A 222 -24.31 14.73 -15.07
CA ASP A 222 -23.76 13.89 -14.00
C ASP A 222 -22.26 13.77 -14.20
N VAL A 223 -21.49 14.07 -13.16
CA VAL A 223 -20.01 13.94 -13.16
C VAL A 223 -19.60 12.98 -12.07
N PHE A 224 -18.82 11.95 -12.42
CA PHE A 224 -18.29 11.02 -11.42
C PHE A 224 -16.81 11.26 -11.17
N PRO A 225 -16.45 12.03 -10.13
CA PRO A 225 -15.05 12.32 -9.86
C PRO A 225 -14.24 11.07 -9.51
N PRO A 226 -12.95 10.97 -9.91
CA PRO A 226 -12.11 9.80 -9.61
C PRO A 226 -11.82 9.64 -8.11
N TYR A 227 -11.99 10.68 -7.31
CA TYR A 227 -11.76 10.71 -5.85
C TYR A 227 -13.01 10.49 -5.01
N ALA A 228 -14.20 10.38 -5.63
CA ALA A 228 -15.47 10.29 -4.93
C ALA A 228 -16.05 8.87 -4.95
N ASP A 229 -16.91 8.57 -3.98
CA ASP A 229 -17.68 7.34 -3.93
C ASP A 229 -18.96 7.43 -4.76
N ASN A 230 -19.47 8.65 -4.93
CA ASN A 230 -20.74 8.93 -5.59
C ASN A 230 -20.58 10.05 -6.64
N PRO A 231 -21.40 10.06 -7.69
CA PRO A 231 -21.39 11.12 -8.69
C PRO A 231 -22.05 12.42 -8.18
N LEU A 232 -21.63 13.52 -8.81
CA LEU A 232 -22.27 14.83 -8.68
C LEU A 232 -23.34 14.96 -9.76
N HIS A 233 -24.54 15.36 -9.36
CA HIS A 233 -25.66 15.69 -10.23
C HIS A 233 -25.85 17.20 -10.27
N LEU A 234 -25.79 17.79 -11.47
CA LEU A 234 -25.91 19.21 -11.73
C LEU A 234 -27.12 19.42 -12.63
N GLU A 235 -28.09 20.27 -12.21
CA GLU A 235 -29.20 20.68 -13.04
C GLU A 235 -29.03 22.14 -13.45
N PHE A 236 -29.31 22.42 -14.73
CA PHE A 236 -29.19 23.73 -15.34
C PHE A 236 -30.54 24.31 -15.71
N TRP A 237 -30.70 25.61 -15.50
CA TRP A 237 -31.78 26.40 -16.05
C TRP A 237 -31.18 27.52 -16.91
N GLY A 238 -31.08 27.26 -18.23
CA GLY A 238 -30.27 28.11 -19.12
C GLY A 238 -28.80 28.09 -18.73
N ASP A 239 -28.26 29.27 -18.42
CA ASP A 239 -26.86 29.44 -18.01
C ASP A 239 -26.70 29.48 -16.47
N GLU A 240 -27.71 29.13 -15.71
CA GLU A 240 -27.67 29.09 -14.24
C GLU A 240 -27.71 27.64 -13.75
N ILE A 241 -26.91 27.34 -12.74
CA ILE A 241 -26.91 26.04 -12.07
C ILE A 241 -27.91 26.10 -10.93
N GLU A 242 -29.01 25.34 -11.05
CA GLU A 242 -30.09 25.30 -10.06
C GLU A 242 -29.73 24.34 -8.92
N THR A 243 -29.18 23.19 -9.23
CA THR A 243 -28.82 22.15 -8.26
C THR A 243 -27.38 21.68 -8.43
N ILE A 244 -26.71 21.44 -7.28
CA ILE A 244 -25.42 20.72 -7.18
C ILE A 244 -25.58 19.70 -6.07
N GLN A 245 -25.73 18.43 -6.40
CA GLN A 245 -26.02 17.36 -5.44
C GLN A 245 -25.09 16.18 -5.62
N GLU A 246 -24.68 15.56 -4.52
CA GLU A 246 -24.13 14.22 -4.53
C GLU A 246 -25.29 13.23 -4.48
N VAL A 247 -25.30 12.26 -5.38
CA VAL A 247 -26.38 11.28 -5.50
C VAL A 247 -25.82 9.86 -5.45
N ASP A 248 -26.53 8.94 -4.84
CA ASP A 248 -26.18 7.53 -4.87
C ASP A 248 -26.23 6.99 -6.30
N LEU A 249 -25.16 6.30 -6.72
CA LEU A 249 -25.00 5.83 -8.11
C LEU A 249 -26.11 4.85 -8.53
N VAL A 250 -26.60 4.04 -7.60
CA VAL A 250 -27.55 2.95 -7.87
C VAL A 250 -28.99 3.42 -7.72
N THR A 251 -29.32 4.11 -6.63
CA THR A 251 -30.68 4.53 -6.31
C THR A 251 -31.05 5.89 -6.90
N GLY A 252 -30.05 6.75 -7.18
CA GLY A 252 -30.25 8.13 -7.59
C GLY A 252 -30.73 9.04 -6.45
N GLU A 253 -30.77 8.54 -5.22
CA GLU A 253 -31.20 9.32 -4.06
C GLU A 253 -30.14 10.38 -3.69
N LYS A 254 -30.62 11.56 -3.30
CA LYS A 254 -29.75 12.65 -2.86
C LYS A 254 -29.07 12.30 -1.52
N ILE A 255 -27.73 12.39 -1.50
CA ILE A 255 -26.91 12.22 -0.30
C ILE A 255 -26.60 13.59 0.31
N SER A 256 -26.08 14.52 -0.49
CA SER A 256 -25.63 15.84 -0.05
C SER A 256 -26.06 16.93 -1.04
N ASP A 257 -26.11 18.19 -0.58
CA ASP A 257 -26.41 19.37 -1.39
C ASP A 257 -25.32 20.43 -1.17
N PHE A 258 -24.80 21.00 -2.26
CA PHE A 258 -23.72 21.97 -2.22
C PHE A 258 -24.16 23.32 -2.81
N GLY A 259 -23.68 24.41 -2.22
CA GLY A 259 -23.79 25.76 -2.83
C GLY A 259 -22.73 25.94 -3.92
N ALA A 260 -21.52 25.45 -3.66
CA ALA A 260 -20.40 25.45 -4.59
C ALA A 260 -19.47 24.29 -4.30
N ILE A 261 -18.80 23.73 -5.34
CA ILE A 261 -17.85 22.62 -5.22
C ILE A 261 -16.75 22.71 -6.29
N PRO A 262 -15.48 22.39 -5.96
CA PRO A 262 -14.46 22.16 -6.95
C PRO A 262 -14.57 20.76 -7.55
N ILE A 263 -14.44 20.66 -8.87
CA ILE A 263 -14.24 19.38 -9.57
C ILE A 263 -12.77 19.32 -9.95
N TRP A 264 -12.04 18.39 -9.31
CA TRP A 264 -10.63 18.20 -9.54
C TRP A 264 -10.37 17.36 -10.79
N PRO A 265 -9.21 17.52 -11.46
CA PRO A 265 -8.87 16.76 -12.66
C PRO A 265 -8.97 15.24 -12.47
N ALA A 266 -9.33 14.55 -13.55
CA ALA A 266 -9.44 13.09 -13.57
C ALA A 266 -8.07 12.38 -13.56
N SER A 267 -6.97 13.08 -13.85
CA SER A 267 -5.60 12.57 -13.83
C SER A 267 -4.68 13.51 -13.05
N HIS A 268 -3.66 12.97 -12.37
CA HIS A 268 -2.63 13.79 -11.73
C HIS A 268 -1.69 14.47 -12.76
N TYR A 269 -1.54 13.88 -13.95
CA TYR A 269 -0.73 14.44 -15.05
C TYR A 269 -1.60 15.24 -16.03
N VAL A 270 -2.25 16.29 -15.53
CA VAL A 270 -2.94 17.26 -16.40
C VAL A 270 -2.00 18.41 -16.73
N THR A 271 -2.05 18.84 -17.97
CA THR A 271 -1.16 19.90 -18.47
C THR A 271 -1.93 20.84 -19.39
N ALA A 272 -1.99 22.12 -19.04
CA ALA A 272 -2.64 23.12 -19.87
C ALA A 272 -2.00 23.20 -21.27
N LYS A 273 -2.80 23.43 -22.31
CA LYS A 273 -2.39 23.41 -23.70
C LYS A 273 -1.10 24.20 -24.02
N PRO A 274 -0.88 25.41 -23.49
CA PRO A 274 0.38 26.16 -23.79
C PRO A 274 1.64 25.48 -23.22
N LYS A 275 1.50 24.74 -22.10
CA LYS A 275 2.58 23.95 -21.51
C LYS A 275 2.82 22.68 -22.31
N MET A 276 1.76 22.04 -22.79
CA MET A 276 1.85 20.86 -23.67
C MET A 276 2.56 21.23 -24.98
N ASP A 277 2.20 22.33 -25.64
CA ASP A 277 2.84 22.77 -26.85
C ASP A 277 4.35 23.06 -26.69
N ARG A 278 4.73 23.64 -25.54
CA ARG A 278 6.13 23.80 -25.16
C ARG A 278 6.83 22.45 -24.95
N ALA A 279 6.19 21.53 -24.23
CA ALA A 279 6.74 20.21 -23.94
C ALA A 279 6.99 19.41 -25.23
N LEU A 280 6.03 19.38 -26.15
CA LEU A 280 6.14 18.73 -27.44
C LEU A 280 7.34 19.25 -28.25
N LYS A 281 7.55 20.57 -28.23
CA LYS A 281 8.70 21.16 -28.88
C LYS A 281 10.03 20.72 -28.24
N THR A 282 10.13 20.80 -26.92
CA THR A 282 11.37 20.46 -26.20
C THR A 282 11.69 18.98 -26.24
N ILE A 283 10.65 18.08 -26.29
CA ILE A 283 10.82 16.64 -26.51
C ILE A 283 11.38 16.38 -27.92
N ARG A 284 10.85 17.04 -28.96
CA ARG A 284 11.39 16.94 -30.33
C ARG A 284 12.84 17.38 -30.41
N ASP A 285 13.18 18.49 -29.75
CA ASP A 285 14.56 19.01 -29.73
C ASP A 285 15.51 17.99 -29.05
N GLU A 286 15.11 17.40 -27.91
CA GLU A 286 15.90 16.37 -27.23
C GLU A 286 16.04 15.11 -28.10
N LEU A 287 14.97 14.67 -28.74
CA LEU A 287 14.98 13.51 -29.66
C LEU A 287 16.03 13.74 -30.77
N GLN A 288 15.99 14.86 -31.45
CA GLN A 288 16.94 15.15 -32.53
C GLN A 288 18.40 15.15 -32.05
N GLN A 289 18.66 15.72 -30.88
CA GLN A 289 19.99 15.71 -30.28
C GLN A 289 20.45 14.28 -29.98
N ARG A 290 19.58 13.46 -29.41
CA ARG A 290 19.94 12.08 -29.05
C ARG A 290 20.12 11.18 -30.28
N LEU A 291 19.30 11.35 -31.30
CA LEU A 291 19.45 10.65 -32.57
C LEU A 291 20.79 10.99 -33.26
N ALA A 292 21.20 12.27 -33.25
CA ALA A 292 22.52 12.67 -33.78
C ALA A 292 23.65 11.98 -33.02
N GLN A 293 23.60 11.94 -31.68
CA GLN A 293 24.59 11.24 -30.85
C GLN A 293 24.67 9.76 -31.19
N PHE A 294 23.55 9.05 -31.26
CA PHE A 294 23.53 7.63 -31.61
C PHE A 294 24.09 7.34 -33.00
N LYS A 295 23.81 8.21 -33.97
CA LYS A 295 24.37 8.10 -35.33
C LYS A 295 25.88 8.31 -35.35
N GLU A 296 26.39 9.27 -34.57
CA GLU A 296 27.86 9.48 -34.41
C GLU A 296 28.55 8.30 -33.72
N GLU A 297 27.85 7.66 -32.73
CA GLU A 297 28.35 6.48 -32.04
C GLU A 297 28.17 5.19 -32.86
N GLY A 298 27.55 5.22 -34.05
CA GLY A 298 27.27 4.04 -34.88
C GLY A 298 26.14 3.16 -34.35
N LYS A 299 25.36 3.61 -33.39
CA LYS A 299 24.21 2.90 -32.78
C LYS A 299 22.92 3.14 -33.57
N LEU A 300 22.85 2.58 -34.77
CA LEU A 300 21.72 2.83 -35.68
C LEU A 300 20.42 2.20 -35.20
N LEU A 301 20.48 1.01 -34.59
CA LEU A 301 19.31 0.31 -34.07
C LEU A 301 18.68 1.06 -32.90
N GLU A 302 19.53 1.55 -31.98
CA GLU A 302 19.09 2.38 -30.85
C GLU A 302 18.45 3.69 -31.31
N ALA A 303 19.01 4.30 -32.36
CA ALA A 303 18.43 5.49 -32.97
C ALA A 303 17.04 5.22 -33.53
N GLU A 304 16.87 4.14 -34.30
CA GLU A 304 15.58 3.76 -34.91
C GLU A 304 14.53 3.44 -33.85
N ARG A 305 14.87 2.66 -32.82
CA ARG A 305 13.98 2.35 -31.68
C ARG A 305 13.47 3.61 -31.00
N LEU A 306 14.39 4.52 -30.67
CA LEU A 306 14.06 5.77 -30.00
C LEU A 306 13.18 6.68 -30.86
N GLU A 307 13.49 6.80 -32.16
CA GLU A 307 12.75 7.63 -33.11
C GLU A 307 11.31 7.13 -33.24
N MET A 308 11.12 5.82 -33.49
CA MET A 308 9.79 5.23 -33.63
C MET A 308 8.93 5.43 -32.40
N ARG A 309 9.45 5.09 -31.22
CA ARG A 309 8.71 5.20 -29.96
C ARG A 309 8.35 6.65 -29.63
N THR A 310 9.33 7.54 -29.67
CA THR A 310 9.11 8.93 -29.27
C THR A 310 8.20 9.66 -30.25
N THR A 311 8.28 9.36 -31.56
CA THR A 311 7.37 9.95 -32.55
C THR A 311 5.93 9.52 -32.31
N TYR A 312 5.70 8.23 -32.03
CA TYR A 312 4.36 7.74 -31.68
C TYR A 312 3.82 8.40 -30.40
N ASP A 313 4.63 8.48 -29.34
CA ASP A 313 4.24 9.14 -28.10
C ASP A 313 3.90 10.63 -28.31
N LEU A 314 4.64 11.34 -29.18
CA LEU A 314 4.38 12.73 -29.55
C LEU A 314 3.06 12.90 -30.29
N GLU A 315 2.74 12.01 -31.25
CA GLU A 315 1.46 12.01 -31.99
C GLU A 315 0.27 11.80 -31.03
N MET A 316 0.41 10.87 -30.08
CA MET A 316 -0.62 10.62 -29.07
C MET A 316 -0.83 11.85 -28.18
N MET A 317 0.25 12.49 -27.71
CA MET A 317 0.14 13.70 -26.88
C MET A 317 -0.45 14.89 -27.66
N GLU A 318 -0.18 15.02 -28.96
CA GLU A 318 -0.78 16.08 -29.80
C GLU A 318 -2.27 15.88 -30.04
N THR A 319 -2.72 14.64 -30.23
CA THR A 319 -4.10 14.31 -30.61
C THR A 319 -5.01 14.09 -29.40
N MET A 320 -4.50 13.41 -28.37
CA MET A 320 -5.29 12.97 -27.21
C MET A 320 -4.93 13.73 -25.91
N GLY A 321 -3.86 14.55 -25.95
CA GLY A 321 -3.34 15.17 -24.72
C GLY A 321 -2.61 14.22 -23.77
N PHE A 322 -2.47 12.95 -24.12
CA PHE A 322 -1.91 11.89 -23.27
C PHE A 322 -1.18 10.82 -24.11
N CYS A 323 -0.22 10.10 -23.50
CA CYS A 323 0.35 8.88 -24.06
C CYS A 323 0.67 7.87 -22.95
N SER A 324 0.76 6.58 -23.30
CA SER A 324 1.19 5.54 -22.34
C SER A 324 2.62 5.79 -21.86
N GLY A 325 2.82 5.94 -20.55
CA GLY A 325 4.12 6.29 -19.97
C GLY A 325 4.47 7.78 -20.06
N ILE A 326 3.46 8.66 -20.12
CA ILE A 326 3.61 10.13 -20.14
C ILE A 326 4.51 10.64 -19.01
N GLU A 327 4.56 9.94 -17.89
CA GLU A 327 5.44 10.26 -16.77
C GLU A 327 6.93 10.30 -17.14
N ASN A 328 7.37 9.59 -18.20
CA ASN A 328 8.75 9.64 -18.68
C ASN A 328 9.11 10.99 -19.33
N TYR A 329 8.11 11.78 -19.68
CA TYR A 329 8.25 13.13 -20.23
C TYR A 329 7.96 14.22 -19.20
N SER A 330 7.76 13.88 -17.92
CA SER A 330 7.37 14.81 -16.84
C SER A 330 8.29 16.03 -16.71
N ARG A 331 9.61 15.88 -16.96
CA ARG A 331 10.54 17.01 -16.97
C ARG A 331 10.13 18.10 -17.97
N HIS A 332 9.70 17.70 -19.16
CA HIS A 332 9.27 18.64 -20.22
C HIS A 332 7.90 19.25 -19.92
N LEU A 333 6.97 18.43 -19.43
CA LEU A 333 5.62 18.84 -19.04
C LEU A 333 5.67 19.90 -17.93
N ASP A 334 6.42 19.61 -16.86
CA ASP A 334 6.61 20.53 -15.73
C ASP A 334 7.52 21.74 -16.08
N GLY A 335 8.33 21.64 -17.14
CA GLY A 335 9.32 22.65 -17.53
C GLY A 335 10.52 22.70 -16.59
N ARG A 336 10.83 21.61 -15.90
CA ARG A 336 11.98 21.45 -14.98
C ARG A 336 13.31 21.41 -15.76
N LYS A 337 14.37 21.85 -15.10
CA LYS A 337 15.74 21.71 -15.62
C LYS A 337 16.22 20.27 -15.47
N PRO A 338 17.20 19.83 -16.29
CA PRO A 338 17.83 18.54 -16.12
C PRO A 338 18.36 18.33 -14.69
N GLY A 339 18.03 17.19 -14.08
CA GLY A 339 18.44 16.83 -12.72
C GLY A 339 17.54 17.36 -11.60
N GLU A 340 16.63 18.29 -11.87
CA GLU A 340 15.64 18.73 -10.87
C GLU A 340 14.68 17.61 -10.50
N PRO A 341 14.33 17.45 -9.19
CA PRO A 341 13.43 16.42 -8.73
C PRO A 341 11.99 16.63 -9.25
N PRO A 342 11.21 15.54 -9.41
CA PRO A 342 9.81 15.67 -9.77
C PRO A 342 8.98 16.21 -8.60
N TYR A 343 7.78 16.70 -8.92
CA TYR A 343 6.76 16.98 -7.93
C TYR A 343 6.19 15.65 -7.39
N THR A 344 6.07 15.57 -6.07
CA THR A 344 5.64 14.38 -5.35
C THR A 344 4.48 14.71 -4.41
N LEU A 345 3.95 13.73 -3.69
CA LEU A 345 2.93 13.98 -2.68
C LEU A 345 3.37 15.04 -1.64
N LEU A 346 4.67 15.09 -1.33
CA LEU A 346 5.21 16.05 -0.36
C LEU A 346 5.03 17.51 -0.80
N ASP A 347 4.97 17.74 -2.10
CA ASP A 347 4.80 19.08 -2.70
C ASP A 347 3.32 19.55 -2.64
N TYR A 348 2.36 18.65 -2.33
CA TYR A 348 0.94 18.99 -2.09
C TYR A 348 0.67 19.40 -0.63
N PHE A 349 1.58 19.07 0.29
CA PHE A 349 1.45 19.49 1.68
C PHE A 349 1.73 20.98 1.89
N PRO A 350 1.06 21.62 2.86
CA PRO A 350 1.45 22.96 3.29
C PRO A 350 2.83 22.94 3.96
N LYS A 351 3.55 24.07 3.93
CA LYS A 351 4.95 24.17 4.39
C LYS A 351 5.19 23.83 5.87
N ASP A 352 4.14 23.79 6.69
CA ASP A 352 4.20 23.60 8.14
C ASP A 352 3.77 22.20 8.61
N PHE A 353 3.66 21.23 7.70
CA PHE A 353 3.19 19.88 8.01
C PHE A 353 4.18 19.10 8.92
N LEU A 354 3.66 18.06 9.58
CA LEU A 354 4.42 17.13 10.39
C LEU A 354 4.57 15.80 9.65
N CYS A 355 5.76 15.22 9.68
CA CYS A 355 5.99 13.85 9.18
C CYS A 355 6.27 12.90 10.34
N MET A 356 5.43 11.90 10.51
CA MET A 356 5.64 10.79 11.43
C MET A 356 6.06 9.56 10.65
N VAL A 357 7.22 8.99 10.97
CA VAL A 357 7.80 7.85 10.25
C VAL A 357 7.68 6.62 11.13
N ASP A 358 6.70 5.77 10.82
CA ASP A 358 6.52 4.52 11.57
C ASP A 358 7.52 3.46 11.12
N GLU A 359 7.93 2.61 12.07
CA GLU A 359 9.01 1.63 11.91
C GLU A 359 10.21 2.22 11.14
N SER A 360 10.66 3.40 11.59
CA SER A 360 11.64 4.27 10.91
C SER A 360 12.93 3.53 10.53
N HIS A 361 13.35 2.57 11.36
CA HIS A 361 14.54 1.73 11.12
C HIS A 361 14.45 0.89 9.84
N VAL A 362 13.25 0.70 9.26
CA VAL A 362 13.01 0.07 7.95
C VAL A 362 12.67 1.11 6.90
N THR A 363 11.78 2.03 7.24
CA THR A 363 11.23 3.03 6.31
C THR A 363 12.31 3.97 5.78
N ILE A 364 13.21 4.46 6.63
CA ILE A 364 14.29 5.38 6.22
C ILE A 364 15.30 4.71 5.27
N PRO A 365 15.81 3.48 5.53
CA PRO A 365 16.61 2.76 4.55
C PRO A 365 15.92 2.51 3.22
N GLN A 366 14.60 2.26 3.19
CA GLN A 366 13.84 2.13 1.94
C GLN A 366 13.86 3.43 1.14
N VAL A 367 13.52 4.56 1.77
CA VAL A 367 13.56 5.88 1.11
C VAL A 367 14.95 6.15 0.50
N ARG A 368 16.02 5.80 1.21
CA ARG A 368 17.41 5.96 0.72
C ARG A 368 17.74 5.08 -0.48
N GLY A 369 17.22 3.85 -0.52
CA GLY A 369 17.54 2.87 -1.56
C GLY A 369 16.78 3.06 -2.88
N MET A 370 15.62 3.72 -2.88
CA MET A 370 14.73 3.77 -4.04
C MET A 370 15.33 4.45 -5.25
N HIS A 371 16.02 5.57 -5.07
CA HIS A 371 16.60 6.35 -6.17
C HIS A 371 17.61 5.55 -6.99
N GLU A 372 18.56 4.89 -6.35
CA GLU A 372 19.64 4.18 -7.05
C GLU A 372 19.12 2.96 -7.83
N GLY A 373 18.13 2.25 -7.29
CA GLY A 373 17.49 1.13 -7.97
C GLY A 373 16.78 1.56 -9.27
N ASP A 374 15.99 2.65 -9.22
CA ASP A 374 15.30 3.18 -10.39
C ASP A 374 16.28 3.74 -11.43
N ARG A 375 17.30 4.49 -11.01
CA ARG A 375 18.32 5.06 -11.86
C ARG A 375 19.08 3.99 -12.66
N SER A 376 19.55 2.93 -12.02
CA SER A 376 20.32 1.87 -12.67
C SER A 376 19.53 1.24 -13.83
N ARG A 377 18.26 0.95 -13.62
CA ARG A 377 17.36 0.40 -14.63
C ARG A 377 17.15 1.37 -15.80
N LYS A 378 16.85 2.63 -15.52
CA LYS A 378 16.56 3.65 -16.55
C LYS A 378 17.79 4.04 -17.37
N VAL A 379 18.99 4.06 -16.80
CA VAL A 379 20.23 4.30 -17.56
C VAL A 379 20.37 3.26 -18.66
N THR A 380 20.13 1.98 -18.36
CA THR A 380 20.19 0.91 -19.37
C THR A 380 19.18 1.15 -20.51
N LEU A 381 17.95 1.59 -20.20
CA LEU A 381 16.92 1.90 -21.21
C LEU A 381 17.34 3.08 -22.11
N VAL A 382 17.95 4.11 -21.53
CA VAL A 382 18.44 5.30 -22.26
C VAL A 382 19.63 4.95 -23.16
N ASP A 383 20.58 4.15 -22.67
CA ASP A 383 21.79 3.78 -23.41
C ASP A 383 21.50 2.87 -24.62
N HIS A 384 20.38 2.14 -24.58
CA HIS A 384 19.95 1.23 -25.63
C HIS A 384 18.73 1.75 -26.45
N GLY A 385 18.43 3.05 -26.37
CA GLY A 385 17.45 3.71 -27.26
C GLY A 385 15.98 3.41 -26.97
N PHE A 386 15.62 2.91 -25.78
CA PHE A 386 14.23 2.68 -25.40
C PHE A 386 13.56 3.93 -24.81
N ARG A 387 14.34 4.85 -24.22
CA ARG A 387 13.83 6.09 -23.62
C ARG A 387 14.77 7.28 -23.87
N LEU A 388 14.20 8.49 -23.88
CA LEU A 388 14.98 9.73 -23.89
C LEU A 388 15.74 9.92 -22.58
N PRO A 389 16.88 10.64 -22.57
CA PRO A 389 17.63 10.97 -21.36
C PRO A 389 16.77 11.66 -20.27
N SER A 390 15.77 12.45 -20.67
CA SER A 390 14.83 13.13 -19.75
C SER A 390 14.04 12.17 -18.84
N CYS A 391 13.87 10.90 -19.22
CA CYS A 391 13.19 9.92 -18.37
C CYS A 391 13.94 9.65 -17.05
N LEU A 392 15.24 9.96 -16.98
CA LEU A 392 16.05 9.86 -15.76
C LEU A 392 15.59 10.87 -14.69
N ASP A 393 14.89 11.93 -15.07
CA ASP A 393 14.36 12.94 -14.16
C ASP A 393 12.93 12.63 -13.66
N ASN A 394 12.28 11.60 -14.23
CA ASN A 394 11.12 10.94 -13.64
C ASN A 394 11.61 9.86 -12.67
N ARG A 395 11.89 10.22 -11.45
CA ARG A 395 12.56 9.38 -10.46
C ARG A 395 12.02 9.61 -9.06
N PRO A 396 12.16 8.65 -8.14
CA PRO A 396 11.92 8.96 -6.73
C PRO A 396 12.90 10.03 -6.25
N LEU A 397 12.49 10.75 -5.21
CA LEU A 397 13.37 11.74 -4.55
C LEU A 397 14.63 11.05 -4.02
N ARG A 398 15.75 11.76 -4.12
CA ARG A 398 16.92 11.41 -3.31
C ARG A 398 16.64 11.70 -1.84
N PHE A 399 17.39 11.07 -0.97
CA PHE A 399 17.17 11.20 0.46
C PHE A 399 17.34 12.67 0.95
N ASP A 400 18.32 13.39 0.44
CA ASP A 400 18.53 14.81 0.73
C ASP A 400 17.37 15.69 0.25
N GLU A 401 16.78 15.36 -0.90
CA GLU A 401 15.62 16.06 -1.45
C GLU A 401 14.35 15.75 -0.62
N PHE A 402 14.20 14.52 -0.15
CA PHE A 402 13.13 14.10 0.76
C PHE A 402 13.22 14.87 2.07
N GLU A 403 14.40 14.90 2.70
CA GLU A 403 14.60 15.63 3.94
C GLU A 403 14.33 17.14 3.77
N ALA A 404 14.78 17.73 2.67
CA ALA A 404 14.63 19.18 2.43
C ALA A 404 13.17 19.62 2.38
N ARG A 405 12.25 18.75 1.94
CA ARG A 405 10.82 19.06 1.83
C ARG A 405 10.05 18.98 3.13
N ILE A 406 10.59 18.27 4.13
CA ILE A 406 9.89 17.99 5.38
C ILE A 406 10.41 18.88 6.49
N PRO A 407 9.55 19.73 7.08
CA PRO A 407 9.98 20.67 8.11
C PRO A 407 10.28 20.02 9.46
N GLN A 408 9.49 19.02 9.86
CA GLN A 408 9.61 18.36 11.17
C GLN A 408 9.32 16.86 11.06
N PHE A 409 10.16 16.07 11.74
CA PHE A 409 10.06 14.61 11.80
C PHE A 409 9.84 14.13 13.23
N ILE A 410 8.98 13.11 13.36
CA ILE A 410 8.94 12.22 14.51
C ILE A 410 9.21 10.80 14.01
N TYR A 411 10.38 10.26 14.32
CA TYR A 411 10.72 8.87 14.03
C TYR A 411 10.15 7.98 15.13
N MET A 412 9.52 6.88 14.75
CA MET A 412 8.88 5.96 15.70
C MET A 412 9.38 4.55 15.45
N SER A 413 9.96 3.93 16.47
CA SER A 413 10.47 2.56 16.39
C SER A 413 10.71 1.96 17.76
N ALA A 414 10.55 0.63 17.88
CA ALA A 414 11.04 -0.11 19.04
C ALA A 414 12.58 -0.29 19.03
N THR A 415 13.20 -0.10 17.86
CA THR A 415 14.65 -0.31 17.59
C THR A 415 15.15 0.73 16.59
N PRO A 416 15.29 2.01 16.98
CA PRO A 416 15.71 3.09 16.09
C PRO A 416 17.01 2.76 15.33
N GLY A 417 17.12 3.27 14.10
CA GLY A 417 18.31 3.12 13.26
C GLY A 417 19.46 4.07 13.69
N ASP A 418 20.65 3.83 13.14
CA ASP A 418 21.83 4.68 13.47
C ASP A 418 21.65 6.10 12.96
N TYR A 419 20.89 6.26 11.88
CA TYR A 419 20.60 7.58 11.33
C TYR A 419 19.69 8.39 12.27
N GLU A 420 18.57 7.80 12.71
CA GLU A 420 17.61 8.45 13.60
C GLU A 420 18.29 8.84 14.92
N LEU A 421 19.08 7.93 15.52
CA LEU A 421 19.84 8.21 16.74
C LEU A 421 20.87 9.33 16.55
N LYS A 422 21.46 9.45 15.36
CA LYS A 422 22.45 10.50 15.07
C LYS A 422 21.83 11.89 14.94
N VAL A 423 20.64 12.00 14.33
CA VAL A 423 20.01 13.30 14.02
C VAL A 423 19.06 13.79 15.09
N THR A 424 18.57 12.90 15.95
CA THR A 424 17.55 13.23 16.94
C THR A 424 17.99 14.33 17.90
N GLN A 425 17.08 15.28 18.17
CA GLN A 425 17.24 16.39 19.09
C GLN A 425 16.46 16.16 20.39
N ASN A 426 15.47 15.27 20.35
CA ASN A 426 14.64 14.89 21.48
C ASN A 426 14.33 13.39 21.38
N GLU A 427 14.82 12.59 22.32
CA GLU A 427 14.53 11.16 22.42
C GLU A 427 13.53 10.92 23.56
N VAL A 428 12.43 10.28 23.22
CA VAL A 428 11.34 9.97 24.15
C VAL A 428 11.14 8.46 24.20
N GLU A 429 11.16 7.89 25.40
CA GLU A 429 10.90 6.47 25.61
C GLU A 429 9.41 6.24 25.95
N GLN A 430 8.84 5.18 25.37
CA GLN A 430 7.50 4.67 25.67
C GLN A 430 7.58 3.15 25.82
N ILE A 431 7.97 2.71 27.00
CA ILE A 431 8.26 1.31 27.33
C ILE A 431 7.08 0.63 28.01
N ILE A 432 6.37 1.36 28.87
CA ILE A 432 5.28 0.83 29.65
C ILE A 432 4.06 0.55 28.76
N ARG A 433 3.59 -0.70 28.78
CA ARG A 433 2.34 -1.11 28.13
C ARG A 433 1.17 -0.89 29.09
N PRO A 434 0.14 -0.14 28.69
CA PRO A 434 -1.05 0.05 29.52
C PRO A 434 -1.74 -1.26 29.94
N THR A 435 -1.61 -2.32 29.13
CA THR A 435 -2.14 -3.66 29.38
C THR A 435 -1.38 -4.42 30.48
N GLY A 436 -0.27 -3.89 30.98
CA GLY A 436 0.61 -4.55 31.94
C GLY A 436 1.46 -5.71 31.38
N LEU A 437 1.35 -6.02 30.09
CA LEU A 437 2.08 -7.13 29.47
C LEU A 437 3.60 -6.93 29.54
N LEU A 438 4.30 -7.97 29.98
CA LEU A 438 5.73 -7.98 30.13
C LEU A 438 6.44 -8.31 28.83
N ASP A 439 7.66 -7.80 28.65
CA ASP A 439 8.55 -8.36 27.65
C ASP A 439 8.82 -9.84 27.97
N PRO A 440 9.00 -10.71 26.93
CA PRO A 440 9.13 -12.14 27.14
C PRO A 440 10.37 -12.51 27.95
N GLU A 441 10.30 -13.61 28.66
CA GLU A 441 11.47 -14.23 29.27
C GLU A 441 12.37 -14.82 28.20
N VAL A 442 13.67 -14.52 28.25
CA VAL A 442 14.65 -14.98 27.27
C VAL A 442 15.55 -16.06 27.89
N ILE A 443 15.52 -17.25 27.30
CA ILE A 443 16.31 -18.41 27.72
C ILE A 443 17.30 -18.74 26.59
N VAL A 444 18.57 -19.00 26.94
CA VAL A 444 19.59 -19.48 26.00
C VAL A 444 19.82 -20.97 26.24
N ARG A 445 19.69 -21.78 25.19
CA ARG A 445 19.94 -23.23 25.20
C ARG A 445 21.02 -23.59 24.17
N PRO A 446 21.76 -24.70 24.35
CA PRO A 446 22.79 -25.13 23.39
C PRO A 446 22.17 -25.53 22.04
N THR A 447 22.96 -25.41 20.96
CA THR A 447 22.51 -25.81 19.61
C THR A 447 22.40 -27.33 19.47
N LYS A 448 23.14 -28.10 20.28
CA LYS A 448 23.07 -29.56 20.29
C LYS A 448 21.64 -30.01 20.68
N SER A 449 21.00 -30.80 19.82
CA SER A 449 19.63 -31.29 19.98
C SER A 449 18.57 -30.17 19.96
N GLN A 450 18.85 -29.00 19.34
CA GLN A 450 17.89 -27.89 19.25
C GLN A 450 16.58 -28.30 18.56
N ILE A 451 16.61 -29.25 17.62
CA ILE A 451 15.41 -29.69 16.89
C ILE A 451 14.52 -30.54 17.79
N ASP A 452 15.10 -31.51 18.53
CA ASP A 452 14.32 -32.35 19.46
C ASP A 452 13.70 -31.51 20.58
N ASP A 453 14.46 -30.58 21.13
CA ASP A 453 14.01 -29.66 22.17
C ASP A 453 12.84 -28.76 21.69
N ILE A 454 12.92 -28.25 20.44
CA ILE A 454 11.85 -27.42 19.89
C ILE A 454 10.59 -28.21 19.55
N ILE A 455 10.71 -29.50 19.19
CA ILE A 455 9.58 -30.41 19.00
C ILE A 455 8.81 -30.57 20.30
N ASP A 456 9.49 -30.79 21.43
CA ASP A 456 8.87 -30.96 22.74
C ASP A 456 8.21 -29.66 23.21
N GLU A 457 8.86 -28.51 23.00
CA GLU A 457 8.27 -27.19 23.29
C GLU A 457 7.04 -26.90 22.41
N ALA A 458 7.10 -27.23 21.13
CA ALA A 458 5.98 -27.05 20.21
C ALA A 458 4.76 -27.90 20.60
N ARG A 459 4.96 -29.17 20.97
CA ARG A 459 3.90 -30.05 21.50
C ARG A 459 3.28 -29.45 22.76
N THR A 460 4.11 -29.02 23.70
CA THR A 460 3.65 -28.44 24.97
C THR A 460 2.79 -27.19 24.75
N ARG A 461 3.10 -26.38 23.73
CA ARG A 461 2.33 -25.17 23.41
C ARG A 461 1.05 -25.52 22.62
N ALA A 462 1.14 -26.45 21.67
CA ALA A 462 -0.03 -26.93 20.92
C ALA A 462 -1.11 -27.50 21.83
N ASP A 463 -0.72 -28.29 22.85
CA ASP A 463 -1.63 -28.82 23.86
C ASP A 463 -2.39 -27.74 24.65
N LYS A 464 -1.76 -26.57 24.81
CA LYS A 464 -2.35 -25.36 25.42
C LYS A 464 -3.12 -24.50 24.46
N ARG A 465 -3.19 -24.86 23.17
CA ARG A 465 -3.74 -24.04 22.07
C ARG A 465 -3.00 -22.71 21.86
N GLU A 466 -1.73 -22.66 22.22
CA GLU A 466 -0.83 -21.54 21.97
C GLU A 466 -0.07 -21.75 20.66
N ARG A 467 0.49 -20.69 20.08
CA ARG A 467 1.22 -20.73 18.80
C ARG A 467 2.71 -20.53 19.00
N VAL A 468 3.49 -21.12 18.09
CA VAL A 468 4.96 -21.06 18.10
C VAL A 468 5.49 -20.45 16.80
N LEU A 469 6.42 -19.52 16.92
CA LEU A 469 7.21 -19.01 15.79
C LEU A 469 8.62 -19.55 15.87
N ILE A 470 9.13 -20.11 14.77
CA ILE A 470 10.51 -20.59 14.67
C ILE A 470 11.26 -19.81 13.59
N THR A 471 12.40 -19.21 13.93
CA THR A 471 13.21 -18.49 12.95
C THR A 471 14.46 -19.25 12.57
N THR A 472 14.65 -19.45 11.26
CA THR A 472 15.80 -20.12 10.63
C THR A 472 16.69 -19.14 9.90
N LEU A 473 17.84 -19.60 9.36
CA LEU A 473 18.78 -18.77 8.60
C LEU A 473 18.59 -18.86 7.08
N THR A 474 18.01 -19.96 6.58
CA THR A 474 17.85 -20.19 5.13
C THR A 474 16.44 -20.72 4.81
N LYS A 475 16.00 -20.50 3.54
CA LYS A 475 14.72 -21.02 3.02
C LYS A 475 14.67 -22.54 3.14
N LYS A 476 15.69 -23.21 2.64
CA LYS A 476 15.78 -24.67 2.71
C LYS A 476 15.67 -25.21 4.14
N MET A 477 16.32 -24.54 5.12
CA MET A 477 16.20 -24.94 6.51
C MET A 477 14.78 -24.75 7.05
N ALA A 478 14.05 -23.73 6.57
CA ALA A 478 12.65 -23.55 6.98
C ALA A 478 11.74 -24.63 6.40
N GLU A 479 11.92 -24.97 5.14
CA GLU A 479 11.20 -26.04 4.45
C GLU A 479 11.51 -27.42 5.09
N ASP A 480 12.80 -27.80 5.17
CA ASP A 480 13.24 -29.07 5.75
C ASP A 480 12.75 -29.26 7.21
N LEU A 481 12.77 -28.18 8.01
CA LEU A 481 12.27 -28.22 9.38
C LEU A 481 10.76 -28.36 9.43
N THR A 482 10.02 -27.71 8.56
CA THR A 482 8.57 -27.84 8.49
C THR A 482 8.16 -29.26 8.15
N ASP A 483 8.80 -29.88 7.15
CA ASP A 483 8.54 -31.27 6.78
C ASP A 483 8.86 -32.22 7.95
N HIS A 484 9.97 -31.99 8.64
CA HIS A 484 10.31 -32.78 9.81
C HIS A 484 9.29 -32.64 10.96
N LEU A 485 8.77 -31.43 11.22
CA LEU A 485 7.73 -31.20 12.21
C LEU A 485 6.41 -31.91 11.84
N LEU A 486 6.04 -31.90 10.56
CA LEU A 486 4.87 -32.61 10.04
C LEU A 486 5.02 -34.12 10.21
N ASP A 487 6.20 -34.68 9.91
CA ASP A 487 6.53 -36.11 10.13
C ASP A 487 6.43 -36.50 11.60
N GLN A 488 6.68 -35.57 12.53
CA GLN A 488 6.53 -35.75 13.96
C GLN A 488 5.08 -35.51 14.47
N GLY A 489 4.14 -35.29 13.55
CA GLY A 489 2.72 -35.06 13.86
C GLY A 489 2.38 -33.67 14.41
N ILE A 490 3.27 -32.69 14.23
CA ILE A 490 3.04 -31.29 14.60
C ILE A 490 2.52 -30.54 13.38
N ARG A 491 1.38 -29.85 13.50
CA ARG A 491 0.82 -29.04 12.45
C ARG A 491 1.68 -27.79 12.25
N ALA A 492 2.44 -27.74 11.17
CA ALA A 492 3.37 -26.65 10.86
C ALA A 492 3.20 -26.15 9.42
N ARG A 493 3.49 -24.87 9.21
CA ARG A 493 3.67 -24.25 7.88
C ARG A 493 4.95 -23.42 7.87
N TYR A 494 5.52 -23.22 6.69
CA TYR A 494 6.64 -22.30 6.52
C TYR A 494 6.23 -21.01 5.81
N MET A 495 7.00 -19.94 6.02
CA MET A 495 6.82 -18.65 5.36
C MET A 495 8.17 -18.03 4.99
N HIS A 496 8.38 -17.73 3.70
CA HIS A 496 9.58 -17.04 3.20
C HIS A 496 9.25 -16.03 2.09
N SER A 497 10.28 -15.43 1.47
CA SER A 497 10.13 -14.32 0.53
C SER A 497 9.38 -14.66 -0.77
N ASP A 498 9.33 -15.95 -1.16
CA ASP A 498 8.76 -16.39 -2.43
C ASP A 498 7.25 -16.62 -2.35
N ILE A 499 6.70 -16.64 -1.13
CA ILE A 499 5.26 -16.74 -0.88
C ILE A 499 4.60 -15.41 -1.23
N GLY A 500 3.53 -15.48 -2.03
CA GLY A 500 2.74 -14.33 -2.46
C GLY A 500 2.11 -13.54 -1.31
N THR A 501 1.70 -12.31 -1.57
CA THR A 501 1.15 -11.44 -0.51
C THR A 501 -0.16 -12.00 0.04
N LEU A 502 -1.04 -12.52 -0.80
CA LEU A 502 -2.34 -13.09 -0.40
C LEU A 502 -2.16 -14.37 0.41
N GLU A 503 -1.40 -15.32 -0.09
CA GLU A 503 -1.08 -16.57 0.61
C GLU A 503 -0.44 -16.31 1.99
N ARG A 504 0.35 -15.25 2.11
CA ARG A 504 0.93 -14.82 3.39
C ARG A 504 -0.14 -14.37 4.38
N VAL A 505 -1.16 -13.65 3.93
CA VAL A 505 -2.30 -13.23 4.77
C VAL A 505 -3.09 -14.45 5.22
N GLU A 506 -3.34 -15.41 4.33
CA GLU A 506 -4.02 -16.67 4.64
C GLU A 506 -3.24 -17.50 5.68
N ILE A 507 -1.92 -17.65 5.51
CA ILE A 507 -1.07 -18.38 6.46
C ILE A 507 -1.18 -17.74 7.86
N LEU A 508 -1.19 -16.43 7.96
CA LEU A 508 -1.28 -15.73 9.24
C LEU A 508 -2.68 -15.86 9.86
N HIS A 509 -3.72 -15.77 9.05
CA HIS A 509 -5.09 -16.01 9.47
C HIS A 509 -5.26 -17.45 10.01
N ASP A 510 -4.78 -18.46 9.28
CA ASP A 510 -4.82 -19.85 9.65
C ASP A 510 -4.06 -20.15 10.94
N LEU A 511 -2.89 -19.50 11.15
CA LEU A 511 -2.15 -19.58 12.40
C LEU A 511 -2.99 -19.06 13.57
N ARG A 512 -3.65 -17.91 13.42
CA ARG A 512 -4.52 -17.32 14.43
C ARG A 512 -5.77 -18.16 14.68
N ALA A 513 -6.41 -18.63 13.61
CA ALA A 513 -7.57 -19.53 13.69
C ALA A 513 -7.25 -20.90 14.30
N GLY A 514 -5.97 -21.30 14.31
CA GLY A 514 -5.53 -22.58 14.86
C GLY A 514 -5.61 -23.75 13.91
N ALA A 515 -5.63 -23.47 12.61
CA ALA A 515 -5.52 -24.50 11.58
C ALA A 515 -4.17 -25.24 11.70
N PHE A 516 -3.13 -24.55 12.13
CA PHE A 516 -1.83 -25.13 12.50
C PHE A 516 -1.22 -24.42 13.72
N ASP A 517 -0.18 -25.00 14.33
CA ASP A 517 0.35 -24.55 15.62
C ASP A 517 1.72 -23.88 15.51
N VAL A 518 2.51 -24.22 14.48
CA VAL A 518 3.90 -23.77 14.32
C VAL A 518 4.10 -23.09 12.99
N LEU A 519 4.61 -21.86 13.01
CA LEU A 519 5.04 -21.15 11.82
C LEU A 519 6.57 -21.07 11.79
N VAL A 520 7.18 -21.63 10.74
CA VAL A 520 8.63 -21.62 10.52
C VAL A 520 8.99 -20.59 9.44
N GLY A 521 10.04 -19.79 9.63
CA GLY A 521 10.46 -18.88 8.58
C GLY A 521 11.80 -18.21 8.81
N ILE A 522 12.30 -17.54 7.77
CA ILE A 522 13.60 -16.86 7.82
C ILE A 522 13.46 -15.49 8.47
N ASN A 523 12.52 -14.72 7.98
CA ASN A 523 12.29 -13.35 8.40
C ASN A 523 10.79 -13.16 8.68
N LEU A 524 10.32 -13.78 9.77
CA LEU A 524 8.96 -13.63 10.29
C LEU A 524 8.73 -12.24 10.89
N LEU A 525 9.68 -11.33 10.65
CA LEU A 525 9.80 -10.02 11.29
C LEU A 525 9.23 -8.90 10.45
N ARG A 526 8.58 -9.18 9.31
CA ARG A 526 7.99 -8.09 8.56
C ARG A 526 7.00 -7.36 9.44
N GLU A 527 7.17 -6.07 9.49
CA GLU A 527 6.43 -5.12 10.32
C GLU A 527 4.92 -5.29 10.09
N GLY A 528 4.13 -5.10 11.14
CA GLY A 528 2.66 -5.18 11.07
C GLY A 528 2.03 -6.51 11.52
N LEU A 529 2.81 -7.54 11.90
CA LEU A 529 2.24 -8.79 12.42
C LEU A 529 1.84 -8.65 13.90
N ASP A 530 0.55 -8.74 14.16
CA ASP A 530 -0.03 -8.77 15.50
C ASP A 530 -0.58 -10.16 15.79
N LEU A 531 0.18 -10.96 16.55
CA LEU A 531 -0.13 -12.36 16.85
C LEU A 531 -0.19 -12.59 18.37
N PRO A 532 -1.27 -12.21 19.04
CA PRO A 532 -1.41 -12.38 20.50
C PRO A 532 -1.46 -13.85 20.94
N GLU A 533 -1.74 -14.77 20.04
CA GLU A 533 -1.78 -16.22 20.27
C GLU A 533 -0.37 -16.85 20.40
N VAL A 534 0.67 -16.12 19.97
CA VAL A 534 2.07 -16.60 20.01
C VAL A 534 2.63 -16.50 21.42
N SER A 535 2.88 -17.63 22.05
CA SER A 535 3.51 -17.72 23.38
C SER A 535 4.99 -18.08 23.34
N LEU A 536 5.48 -18.70 22.24
CA LEU A 536 6.89 -19.07 22.10
C LEU A 536 7.47 -18.53 20.78
N VAL A 537 8.63 -17.90 20.89
CA VAL A 537 9.49 -17.58 19.76
C VAL A 537 10.81 -18.31 19.92
N ALA A 538 11.13 -19.20 18.98
CA ALA A 538 12.37 -19.95 18.97
C ALA A 538 13.32 -19.40 17.88
N ILE A 539 14.55 -19.09 18.25
CA ILE A 539 15.57 -18.55 17.38
C ILE A 539 16.68 -19.58 17.23
N LEU A 540 16.69 -20.31 16.12
CA LEU A 540 17.72 -21.28 15.83
C LEU A 540 19.02 -20.60 15.43
N ASP A 541 20.17 -21.20 15.81
CA ASP A 541 21.51 -20.70 15.48
C ASP A 541 21.65 -19.18 15.78
N ALA A 542 21.23 -18.77 16.97
CA ALA A 542 21.21 -17.36 17.36
C ALA A 542 22.61 -16.72 17.48
N ASP A 543 23.67 -17.55 17.61
CA ASP A 543 25.07 -17.12 17.67
C ASP A 543 25.75 -16.95 16.28
N LYS A 544 25.04 -17.22 15.19
CA LYS A 544 25.52 -16.96 13.83
C LYS A 544 25.27 -15.50 13.46
N GLU A 545 26.18 -14.62 13.90
CA GLU A 545 26.07 -13.19 13.64
C GLU A 545 25.91 -12.87 12.16
N GLY A 546 25.02 -11.93 11.84
CA GLY A 546 24.70 -11.50 10.50
C GLY A 546 23.45 -10.62 10.49
N PHE A 547 22.96 -10.29 9.30
CA PHE A 547 21.81 -9.40 9.12
C PHE A 547 20.56 -9.87 9.91
N LEU A 548 20.31 -11.19 9.98
CA LEU A 548 19.16 -11.77 10.67
C LEU A 548 19.38 -11.99 12.18
N ARG A 549 20.59 -11.84 12.70
CA ARG A 549 20.96 -12.09 14.08
C ARG A 549 21.71 -10.92 14.72
N ASN A 550 21.51 -9.69 14.18
CA ASN A 550 21.99 -8.49 14.83
C ASN A 550 21.04 -8.07 15.99
N ARG A 551 21.48 -7.14 16.83
CA ARG A 551 20.72 -6.63 17.98
C ARG A 551 19.28 -6.27 17.63
N ARG A 552 19.07 -5.50 16.54
CA ARG A 552 17.74 -5.02 16.14
C ARG A 552 16.83 -6.19 15.74
N SER A 553 17.32 -7.07 14.86
CA SER A 553 16.55 -8.23 14.43
C SER A 553 16.17 -9.14 15.60
N LEU A 554 17.08 -9.36 16.56
CA LEU A 554 16.79 -10.15 17.74
C LEU A 554 15.71 -9.50 18.63
N ILE A 555 15.80 -8.20 18.94
CA ILE A 555 14.79 -7.48 19.74
C ILE A 555 13.41 -7.54 19.06
N GLN A 556 13.35 -7.36 17.75
CA GLN A 556 12.08 -7.43 17.02
C GLN A 556 11.46 -8.82 17.01
N THR A 557 12.31 -9.86 16.80
CA THR A 557 11.88 -11.25 16.87
C THR A 557 11.33 -11.58 18.25
N MET A 558 12.06 -11.23 19.29
CA MET A 558 11.62 -11.43 20.68
C MET A 558 10.31 -10.71 20.98
N GLY A 559 10.14 -9.50 20.46
CA GLY A 559 8.94 -8.69 20.64
C GLY A 559 7.65 -9.33 20.11
N ARG A 560 7.73 -10.37 19.25
CA ARG A 560 6.54 -11.08 18.76
C ARG A 560 5.83 -11.88 19.87
N ALA A 561 6.57 -12.35 20.89
CA ALA A 561 5.97 -13.01 22.05
C ALA A 561 5.50 -12.03 23.16
N ALA A 562 5.71 -10.72 22.99
CA ALA A 562 5.40 -9.72 24.02
C ALA A 562 3.91 -9.39 24.20
N ARG A 563 3.02 -9.96 23.37
CA ARG A 563 1.56 -9.77 23.43
C ARG A 563 0.82 -10.90 24.15
N ASN A 564 1.54 -11.93 24.54
CA ASN A 564 1.01 -13.07 25.30
C ASN A 564 1.52 -13.01 26.74
N VAL A 565 0.65 -13.25 27.71
CA VAL A 565 1.01 -13.30 29.14
C VAL A 565 2.07 -14.36 29.42
N HIS A 566 2.04 -15.47 28.67
CA HIS A 566 3.01 -16.58 28.76
C HIS A 566 4.17 -16.45 27.77
N GLY A 567 4.40 -15.23 27.24
CA GLY A 567 5.42 -14.96 26.21
C GLY A 567 6.83 -15.37 26.66
N GLN A 568 7.45 -16.27 25.90
CA GLN A 568 8.80 -16.77 26.11
C GLN A 568 9.61 -16.79 24.83
N VAL A 569 10.92 -16.61 24.94
CA VAL A 569 11.86 -16.71 23.83
C VAL A 569 12.95 -17.71 24.16
N ILE A 570 13.20 -18.64 23.26
CA ILE A 570 14.34 -19.57 23.35
C ILE A 570 15.32 -19.23 22.24
N MET A 571 16.56 -18.92 22.62
CA MET A 571 17.69 -18.72 21.70
C MET A 571 18.59 -19.95 21.76
N TYR A 572 18.72 -20.67 20.65
CA TYR A 572 19.67 -21.76 20.55
C TYR A 572 21.04 -21.23 20.10
N ALA A 573 22.01 -21.33 21.01
CA ALA A 573 23.35 -20.79 20.80
C ALA A 573 24.38 -21.51 21.67
N ASP A 574 25.57 -21.78 21.13
CA ASP A 574 26.68 -22.37 21.89
C ASP A 574 27.53 -21.28 22.58
N ARG A 575 27.42 -20.03 22.12
CA ARG A 575 28.06 -18.85 22.72
C ARG A 575 27.12 -17.65 22.68
N ILE A 576 27.20 -16.81 23.68
CA ILE A 576 26.47 -15.54 23.70
C ILE A 576 27.31 -14.48 22.95
N THR A 577 26.83 -14.02 21.80
CA THR A 577 27.46 -12.94 21.02
C THR A 577 27.14 -11.57 21.61
N ASP A 578 27.85 -10.53 21.15
CA ASP A 578 27.59 -9.16 21.61
C ASP A 578 26.18 -8.67 21.21
N SER A 579 25.72 -9.04 20.01
CA SER A 579 24.35 -8.76 19.55
C SER A 579 23.30 -9.44 20.44
N MET A 580 23.51 -10.69 20.81
CA MET A 580 22.62 -11.42 21.73
C MET A 580 22.62 -10.78 23.11
N ARG A 581 23.80 -10.46 23.67
CA ARG A 581 23.94 -9.85 24.98
C ARG A 581 23.17 -8.53 25.06
N GLN A 582 23.39 -7.63 24.11
CA GLN A 582 22.70 -6.35 24.05
C GLN A 582 21.17 -6.50 23.93
N ALA A 583 20.70 -7.48 23.14
CA ALA A 583 19.27 -7.74 22.96
C ALA A 583 18.63 -8.31 24.25
N ILE A 584 19.31 -9.26 24.91
CA ILE A 584 18.85 -9.85 26.16
C ILE A 584 18.82 -8.81 27.28
N ASP A 585 19.86 -8.01 27.43
CA ASP A 585 19.97 -6.99 28.48
C ASP A 585 18.89 -5.93 28.31
N GLU A 586 18.64 -5.46 27.08
CA GLU A 586 17.56 -4.49 26.81
C GLU A 586 16.18 -5.09 27.10
N THR A 587 15.91 -6.33 26.69
CA THR A 587 14.64 -6.99 26.99
C THR A 587 14.43 -7.17 28.51
N ARG A 588 15.48 -7.52 29.25
CA ARG A 588 15.45 -7.58 30.72
C ARG A 588 15.20 -6.22 31.37
N ARG A 589 15.85 -5.16 30.86
CA ARG A 589 15.61 -3.78 31.34
C ARG A 589 14.14 -3.41 31.19
N ARG A 590 13.58 -3.58 30.00
CA ARG A 590 12.17 -3.28 29.70
C ARG A 590 11.21 -4.09 30.59
N ARG A 591 11.47 -5.38 30.71
CA ARG A 591 10.68 -6.29 31.57
C ARG A 591 10.69 -5.84 33.04
N SER A 592 11.86 -5.44 33.57
CA SER A 592 12.00 -4.98 34.95
C SER A 592 11.24 -3.68 35.21
N LEU A 593 11.28 -2.72 34.26
CA LEU A 593 10.52 -1.48 34.36
C LEU A 593 9.01 -1.75 34.35
N GLN A 594 8.52 -2.63 33.48
CA GLN A 594 7.12 -2.99 33.42
C GLN A 594 6.64 -3.71 34.70
N ILE A 595 7.46 -4.62 35.26
CA ILE A 595 7.13 -5.31 36.52
C ILE A 595 6.99 -4.31 37.65
N LYS A 596 7.94 -3.37 37.78
CA LYS A 596 7.91 -2.33 38.80
C LYS A 596 6.64 -1.47 38.67
N PHE A 597 6.34 -1.01 37.45
CA PHE A 597 5.14 -0.22 37.17
C PHE A 597 3.85 -0.99 37.52
N ASN A 598 3.75 -2.27 37.14
CA ASN A 598 2.58 -3.10 37.45
C ASN A 598 2.38 -3.25 38.97
N GLN A 599 3.48 -3.43 39.73
CA GLN A 599 3.41 -3.55 41.18
C GLN A 599 2.97 -2.23 41.84
N GLU A 600 3.50 -1.10 41.39
CA GLU A 600 3.16 0.24 41.93
C GLU A 600 1.70 0.62 41.67
N HIS A 601 1.12 0.15 40.53
CA HIS A 601 -0.23 0.51 40.12
C HIS A 601 -1.26 -0.61 40.28
N GLY A 602 -0.85 -1.78 40.82
CA GLY A 602 -1.75 -2.91 41.04
C GLY A 602 -2.30 -3.52 39.74
N ILE A 603 -1.54 -3.44 38.62
CA ILE A 603 -1.98 -3.93 37.32
C ILE A 603 -1.65 -5.42 37.18
N THR A 604 -2.66 -6.20 36.80
CA THR A 604 -2.50 -7.62 36.42
C THR A 604 -2.40 -7.72 34.90
N PRO A 605 -1.30 -8.27 34.33
CA PRO A 605 -1.15 -8.45 32.91
C PRO A 605 -2.27 -9.27 32.28
N GLN A 606 -2.80 -8.83 31.14
CA GLN A 606 -3.83 -9.54 30.38
C GLN A 606 -3.44 -9.64 28.93
N THR A 607 -3.61 -10.83 28.32
CA THR A 607 -3.40 -11.01 26.86
C THR A 607 -4.40 -10.16 26.08
N VAL A 608 -3.94 -9.45 25.09
CA VAL A 608 -4.79 -8.62 24.22
C VAL A 608 -5.70 -9.53 23.40
N GLN A 609 -7.01 -9.32 23.50
CA GLN A 609 -7.98 -9.96 22.61
C GLN A 609 -8.31 -8.99 21.48
N LYS A 610 -7.90 -9.30 20.25
CA LYS A 610 -8.31 -8.58 19.03
C LYS A 610 -9.25 -9.47 18.22
N GLY A 611 -10.34 -8.92 17.70
CA GLY A 611 -11.22 -9.59 16.76
C GLY A 611 -10.43 -10.07 15.52
N MET A 612 -10.89 -11.15 14.88
CA MET A 612 -10.24 -11.72 13.68
C MET A 612 -10.55 -10.94 12.39
N ASN A 613 -11.47 -9.99 12.42
CA ASN A 613 -12.08 -9.42 11.22
C ASN A 613 -11.29 -8.26 10.57
N ASP A 614 -10.32 -7.65 11.27
CA ASP A 614 -9.78 -6.33 10.86
C ASP A 614 -8.89 -6.33 9.61
N ILE A 615 -8.26 -7.44 9.24
CA ILE A 615 -7.32 -7.49 8.08
C ILE A 615 -7.97 -8.12 6.85
N MET A 616 -8.79 -9.15 7.06
CA MET A 616 -9.46 -9.85 5.96
C MET A 616 -10.62 -9.04 5.38
N ASP A 617 -11.30 -8.24 6.17
CA ASP A 617 -12.40 -7.39 5.68
C ASP A 617 -11.89 -6.29 4.72
N TYR A 618 -10.69 -5.75 4.96
CA TYR A 618 -10.05 -4.81 4.02
C TYR A 618 -9.54 -5.49 2.74
N VAL A 619 -9.03 -6.72 2.84
CA VAL A 619 -8.52 -7.48 1.67
C VAL A 619 -9.67 -8.13 0.90
N ASN A 620 -10.73 -8.59 1.59
CA ASN A 620 -11.88 -9.23 0.95
C ASN A 620 -12.87 -8.22 0.33
N GLN A 621 -13.02 -7.01 0.87
CA GLN A 621 -13.75 -5.93 0.20
C GLN A 621 -13.12 -5.59 -1.16
N ASP A 622 -11.77 -5.63 -1.25
CA ASP A 622 -11.07 -5.46 -2.51
C ASP A 622 -11.25 -6.66 -3.47
N GLN A 623 -11.42 -7.90 -2.95
CA GLN A 623 -11.50 -9.12 -3.77
C GLN A 623 -12.91 -9.47 -4.24
N GLU A 624 -13.93 -9.30 -3.42
CA GLU A 624 -15.31 -9.61 -3.81
C GLU A 624 -15.82 -8.69 -4.92
N ASN A 625 -15.37 -7.43 -4.93
CA ASN A 625 -15.70 -6.49 -6.00
C ASN A 625 -14.89 -6.74 -7.27
N THR A 626 -13.58 -7.05 -7.15
CA THR A 626 -12.69 -7.18 -8.34
C THR A 626 -12.88 -8.50 -9.08
N THR A 627 -13.10 -9.62 -8.37
CA THR A 627 -13.15 -10.95 -9.00
C THR A 627 -14.48 -11.21 -9.70
N SER A 628 -15.59 -10.75 -9.15
CA SER A 628 -16.92 -10.96 -9.76
C SER A 628 -17.20 -10.00 -10.92
N GLU A 629 -16.75 -8.77 -10.88
CA GLU A 629 -16.97 -7.79 -11.95
C GLU A 629 -16.02 -7.99 -13.12
N GLN A 630 -14.74 -8.26 -12.91
CA GLN A 630 -13.79 -8.55 -13.99
C GLN A 630 -14.14 -9.86 -14.72
N VAL A 631 -14.44 -10.92 -13.98
CA VAL A 631 -14.88 -12.20 -14.60
C VAL A 631 -16.20 -12.02 -15.33
N ASN A 632 -17.14 -11.24 -14.82
CA ASN A 632 -18.40 -10.95 -15.51
C ASN A 632 -18.22 -10.03 -16.73
N LYS A 633 -17.27 -9.09 -16.69
CA LYS A 633 -16.94 -8.19 -17.81
C LYS A 633 -16.22 -8.94 -18.93
N GLU A 634 -15.23 -9.75 -18.62
CA GLU A 634 -14.53 -10.62 -19.58
C GLU A 634 -15.46 -11.68 -20.16
N LEU A 635 -16.37 -12.24 -19.36
CA LEU A 635 -17.39 -13.18 -19.83
C LEU A 635 -18.46 -12.53 -20.73
N ALA A 636 -18.79 -11.25 -20.50
CA ALA A 636 -19.75 -10.51 -21.31
C ALA A 636 -19.18 -10.14 -22.70
N GLU A 637 -17.86 -10.03 -22.83
CA GLU A 637 -17.17 -9.74 -24.09
C GLU A 637 -16.89 -11.01 -24.92
N LEU A 638 -16.91 -12.21 -24.33
CA LEU A 638 -16.68 -13.47 -25.04
C LEU A 638 -17.92 -13.94 -25.79
N SER A 639 -17.71 -14.34 -27.02
CA SER A 639 -18.78 -15.01 -27.81
C SER A 639 -19.19 -16.34 -27.14
N ARG A 640 -20.44 -16.76 -27.36
CA ARG A 640 -20.99 -18.04 -26.85
C ARG A 640 -20.09 -19.24 -27.14
N GLY A 641 -19.37 -19.22 -28.26
CA GLY A 641 -18.45 -20.29 -28.67
C GLY A 641 -17.13 -20.25 -27.86
N GLU A 642 -16.67 -19.10 -27.47
CA GLU A 642 -15.43 -18.93 -26.69
C GLU A 642 -15.63 -19.33 -25.23
N VAL A 643 -16.76 -18.96 -24.61
CA VAL A 643 -17.13 -19.42 -23.27
C VAL A 643 -17.24 -20.95 -23.19
N MET A 644 -17.85 -21.58 -24.22
CA MET A 644 -17.94 -23.06 -24.27
C MET A 644 -16.58 -23.73 -24.46
N ARG A 645 -15.65 -23.12 -25.19
CA ARG A 645 -14.26 -23.61 -25.29
C ARG A 645 -13.52 -23.49 -23.98
N LEU A 646 -13.64 -22.37 -23.30
CA LEU A 646 -13.04 -22.16 -21.99
C LEU A 646 -13.52 -23.18 -20.95
N ILE A 647 -14.84 -23.43 -20.90
CA ILE A 647 -15.43 -24.47 -20.04
C ILE A 647 -14.85 -25.85 -20.38
N SER A 648 -14.72 -26.17 -21.66
CA SER A 648 -14.18 -27.48 -22.11
C SER A 648 -12.70 -27.63 -21.72
N THR A 649 -11.90 -26.58 -21.86
CA THR A 649 -10.48 -26.58 -21.46
C THR A 649 -10.34 -26.79 -19.95
N LEU A 650 -11.10 -26.05 -19.13
CA LEU A 650 -11.09 -26.20 -17.68
C LEU A 650 -11.58 -27.59 -17.21
N GLU A 651 -12.50 -28.21 -17.94
CA GLU A 651 -12.95 -29.60 -17.68
C GLU A 651 -11.86 -30.62 -18.00
N ASP A 652 -11.09 -30.41 -19.07
CA ASP A 652 -9.95 -31.25 -19.41
C ASP A 652 -8.82 -31.11 -18.41
N ASP A 653 -8.51 -29.91 -17.98
CA ASP A 653 -7.49 -29.61 -16.95
C ASP A 653 -7.90 -30.19 -15.58
N MET A 654 -9.17 -30.06 -15.19
CA MET A 654 -9.73 -30.69 -13.98
C MET A 654 -9.59 -32.23 -14.03
N ALA A 655 -9.87 -32.84 -15.20
CA ALA A 655 -9.72 -34.27 -15.39
C ALA A 655 -8.26 -34.73 -15.37
N GLN A 656 -7.33 -33.85 -15.79
CA GLN A 656 -5.89 -34.09 -15.74
C GLN A 656 -5.35 -33.95 -14.32
N ALA A 657 -5.72 -32.90 -13.58
CA ALA A 657 -5.40 -32.73 -12.16
C ALA A 657 -5.89 -33.93 -11.31
N SER A 658 -7.13 -34.39 -11.57
CA SER A 658 -7.67 -35.59 -10.91
C SER A 658 -6.90 -36.87 -11.23
N ARG A 659 -6.38 -37.02 -12.45
CA ARG A 659 -5.53 -38.16 -12.84
C ARG A 659 -4.15 -38.12 -12.18
N ASN A 660 -3.64 -36.92 -11.96
CA ASN A 660 -2.36 -36.68 -11.29
C ASN A 660 -2.48 -36.77 -9.74
N MET A 661 -3.68 -37.06 -9.20
CA MET A 661 -4.00 -37.10 -7.78
C MET A 661 -3.90 -35.73 -7.08
N ASP A 662 -3.88 -34.63 -7.82
CA ASP A 662 -3.95 -33.28 -7.30
C ASP A 662 -5.44 -32.90 -7.09
N PHE A 663 -5.95 -33.34 -5.93
CA PHE A 663 -7.37 -33.20 -5.62
C PHE A 663 -7.76 -31.76 -5.24
N GLU A 664 -6.81 -30.95 -4.78
CA GLU A 664 -7.05 -29.53 -4.46
C GLU A 664 -7.23 -28.72 -5.76
N GLU A 665 -6.32 -28.88 -6.69
CA GLU A 665 -6.43 -28.19 -7.99
C GLU A 665 -7.65 -28.71 -8.79
N ALA A 666 -7.94 -30.00 -8.74
CA ALA A 666 -9.15 -30.55 -9.35
C ALA A 666 -10.44 -29.98 -8.72
N ALA A 667 -10.46 -29.71 -7.41
CA ALA A 667 -11.59 -29.09 -6.73
C ALA A 667 -11.73 -27.61 -7.11
N ARG A 668 -10.64 -26.87 -7.20
CA ARG A 668 -10.60 -25.46 -7.61
C ARG A 668 -11.13 -25.29 -9.05
N LEU A 669 -10.64 -26.09 -9.98
CA LEU A 669 -11.08 -26.08 -11.37
C LEU A 669 -12.55 -26.48 -11.50
N ARG A 670 -13.02 -27.46 -10.71
CA ARG A 670 -14.44 -27.83 -10.65
C ARG A 670 -15.31 -26.64 -10.24
N ASP A 671 -14.93 -25.91 -9.22
CA ASP A 671 -15.70 -24.80 -8.70
C ASP A 671 -15.74 -23.62 -9.70
N GLN A 672 -14.67 -23.40 -10.45
CA GLN A 672 -14.64 -22.47 -11.56
C GLN A 672 -15.59 -22.89 -12.70
N VAL A 673 -15.56 -24.14 -13.12
CA VAL A 673 -16.47 -24.68 -14.15
C VAL A 673 -17.94 -24.56 -13.73
N VAL A 674 -18.25 -24.81 -12.44
CA VAL A 674 -19.60 -24.69 -11.88
C VAL A 674 -20.10 -23.24 -11.94
N LYS A 675 -19.27 -22.26 -11.55
CA LYS A 675 -19.60 -20.84 -11.63
C LYS A 675 -19.82 -20.37 -13.06
N LEU A 676 -18.91 -20.72 -13.97
CA LEU A 676 -19.04 -20.38 -15.40
C LEU A 676 -20.30 -20.96 -16.04
N ARG A 677 -20.63 -22.22 -15.75
CA ARG A 677 -21.87 -22.85 -16.27
C ARG A 677 -23.13 -22.22 -15.65
N ALA A 678 -23.14 -21.91 -14.36
CA ALA A 678 -24.27 -21.27 -13.70
C ALA A 678 -24.55 -19.87 -14.28
N GLY A 679 -23.53 -19.06 -14.47
CA GLY A 679 -23.65 -17.73 -15.08
C GLY A 679 -24.07 -17.77 -16.55
N PHE A 680 -23.57 -18.73 -17.32
CA PHE A 680 -23.82 -18.83 -18.76
C PHE A 680 -25.13 -19.53 -19.14
N GLU A 681 -25.54 -20.56 -18.41
CA GLU A 681 -26.75 -21.35 -18.67
C GLU A 681 -28.00 -20.85 -17.92
N GLY A 682 -27.84 -19.84 -17.03
CA GLY A 682 -28.95 -19.23 -16.29
C GLY A 682 -29.58 -20.16 -15.25
N GLY A 683 -28.76 -20.78 -14.39
CA GLY A 683 -29.20 -21.69 -13.33
C GLY A 683 -28.43 -21.48 -12.03
N SER A 684 -28.81 -22.18 -10.95
CA SER A 684 -28.05 -22.16 -9.71
C SER A 684 -26.77 -23.01 -9.80
N GLU A 685 -25.74 -22.70 -8.98
CA GLU A 685 -24.51 -23.49 -8.88
C GLU A 685 -24.78 -24.95 -8.54
N ASP A 686 -25.81 -25.23 -7.72
CA ASP A 686 -26.27 -26.58 -7.39
C ASP A 686 -26.78 -27.38 -8.61
N GLU A 687 -27.43 -26.73 -9.55
CA GLU A 687 -27.88 -27.35 -10.78
C GLU A 687 -26.72 -27.63 -11.74
N ALA A 688 -25.78 -26.68 -11.86
CA ALA A 688 -24.55 -26.83 -12.64
C ALA A 688 -23.68 -27.98 -12.07
N LEU A 689 -23.53 -28.08 -10.76
CA LEU A 689 -22.79 -29.17 -10.10
C LEU A 689 -23.47 -30.55 -10.32
N LYS A 690 -24.81 -30.62 -10.28
CA LYS A 690 -25.56 -31.87 -10.61
C LYS A 690 -25.37 -32.30 -12.04
N ARG A 691 -25.32 -31.38 -13.01
CA ARG A 691 -25.04 -31.65 -14.41
C ARG A 691 -23.62 -32.17 -14.61
N LEU A 692 -22.64 -31.52 -14.05
CA LEU A 692 -21.23 -31.94 -14.09
C LEU A 692 -21.04 -33.36 -13.56
N LYS A 693 -21.63 -33.68 -12.39
CA LYS A 693 -21.63 -35.04 -11.85
C LYS A 693 -22.33 -36.09 -12.74
N LYS A 694 -23.34 -35.67 -13.46
CA LYS A 694 -24.07 -36.55 -14.40
C LYS A 694 -23.26 -36.84 -15.66
N ASP A 695 -22.53 -35.83 -16.17
CA ASP A 695 -21.71 -35.97 -17.37
C ASP A 695 -20.43 -36.78 -17.08
N ALA A 696 -19.80 -36.60 -15.92
CA ALA A 696 -18.68 -37.41 -15.43
C ALA A 696 -19.07 -38.92 -15.32
N ARG A 697 -20.30 -39.24 -14.89
CA ARG A 697 -20.83 -40.62 -14.84
C ARG A 697 -21.10 -41.21 -16.24
N LYS A 698 -21.40 -40.40 -17.25
CA LYS A 698 -21.57 -40.88 -18.64
C LYS A 698 -20.24 -41.17 -19.32
N GLY A 699 -19.20 -40.36 -19.07
CA GLY A 699 -17.86 -40.58 -19.61
C GLY A 699 -17.21 -41.87 -19.09
N SER A 700 -17.48 -42.25 -17.83
CA SER A 700 -16.97 -43.49 -17.20
C SER A 700 -17.58 -44.78 -17.85
N LYS A 701 -18.74 -44.70 -18.48
CA LYS A 701 -19.36 -45.85 -19.16
C LYS A 701 -18.81 -46.13 -20.58
N TYR A 702 -18.13 -45.18 -21.20
CA TYR A 702 -17.54 -45.34 -22.54
C TYR A 702 -16.09 -45.83 -22.53
N GLY A 703 -15.41 -45.80 -21.38
CA GLY A 703 -14.01 -46.24 -21.21
C GLY A 703 -13.81 -47.74 -20.99
N SER A 704 -14.88 -48.51 -20.70
CA SER A 704 -14.76 -49.96 -20.35
C SER A 704 -14.97 -50.96 -21.50
N SER A 705 -15.14 -50.49 -22.75
CA SER A 705 -15.42 -51.39 -23.89
C SER A 705 -14.29 -51.54 -24.95
N ARG A 706 -13.06 -51.11 -24.65
CA ARG A 706 -11.89 -51.22 -25.55
C ARG A 706 -10.70 -51.99 -24.98
N HIS A 707 -10.95 -53.06 -24.22
CA HIS A 707 -9.92 -54.08 -23.98
C HIS A 707 -10.55 -55.48 -23.93
N LYS A 708 -11.01 -55.96 -25.11
CA LYS A 708 -11.16 -57.38 -25.45
C LYS A 708 -11.16 -57.49 -26.99
N ARG A 709 -9.97 -57.55 -27.55
CA ARG A 709 -9.56 -58.41 -28.67
C ARG A 709 -8.10 -58.23 -28.95
#